data_c707f2769f31d421a2f1eeb7939dde52
#
_entry.id   c707f2769f31d421a2f1eeb7939dde52
#
_cell.length_a   1.000
_cell.length_b   1.000
_cell.length_c   1.000
_cell.angle_alpha   90.00
_cell.angle_beta   90.00
_cell.angle_gamma   90.00
#
_symmetry.space_group_name_H-M   'P 1'
#
loop_
_entity.id
_entity.type
_entity.pdbx_description
1 polymer ?
#
loop_
_entity_poly.entity_id
_entity_poly.type
_entity_poly.pdbx_seq_one_letter_code
_entity_poly.pdbx_strand_id
1 'polypeptide(L)'
;MNELINLEKLILDLVLSDNYKPLKPKAIAKKLKLLDEEREIKRTIKRLIKKGRLAYGPKHLVIRGSTKPDKRTNAKSKSRRKTDEVIGKFRRAAAGFGFVTPEGSTATDRSDDIFVPKTKTEDAADLDIVKIRVSKRREGNNVRTTGRVIEIIDRHTHRFVGTYRETGGYGFVHVDGGVFESAILVGDAGAKNCKIDDKVVIEMASFPSSKQEGEGVIVEVLGDRGTPGVDTLSIIRQYDLPEEFPENVLDDARGQAEKFDEKIPENRTDFTNTTVITIDPKTARDFDDAISLKRLENGHWELGVHIADVSHFVPYRSDLDNEAYNRGTSVYLPDRVIPMLPEIISNNLASLQPNRVRYCMTALIEFTEEGVPVNTELHRGAIKSAHRFTYEEIDDYLADDQPWKKKLTPEVFELVRNMHTLAMKLRTRRMKGGAINLILPEVKIDLDDDGRVAGAHTVDNTESHQVIEEFMLAGNEAVAQRMADLELFYMRRIHPQPSEQKLTQLTEFVQQLGIECDSLKSRFEVKRVIEESEDMPERHAIHFAVLRSMQKAVYSPEEVGHYALNSENYCHFTSPIRRYPDLIIHRMVGDIIDGKKPDSDFERLSMLGKHCSELEKRATDAERELTKLKLLNFMTDKVGQKMSAVITGVEAFGVFAQGVEIPAEGMIPVANLPPDKYQYDRASRTLSGFKDGNEFRLGDQIQVQVAVVDPDDRTLEFEIFGVKPTRDNAARRSKPGGSKSNKSSRSGSKSTFKSQSRPKSKTSSRSESKTDRTQRNSSRDRGGSKDELEHSWEFVRASGPQAGQKKKRRVRDGAPSVKSKKAKSKKSKSKKSKSKKSKKKSSKKSSAKSSSSKPKKQKNSTKGKSKSKKGKPKQSSKSGSGGKKKKKRK
;
A
#
# COMPACT_ATOMS: atom_id res chain seq x y z
N MET A 1 25.81 -22.99 24.15
CA MET A 1 25.58 -21.53 24.29
C MET A 1 25.89 -21.02 25.70
N ASN A 2 25.52 -21.71 26.76
CA ASN A 2 25.77 -21.28 28.14
C ASN A 2 27.27 -21.25 28.54
N GLU A 3 28.13 -22.12 28.01
CA GLU A 3 29.59 -22.15 28.29
C GLU A 3 30.35 -20.98 27.68
N LEU A 4 29.94 -20.54 26.47
CA LEU A 4 30.55 -19.39 25.79
C LEU A 4 30.24 -18.04 26.47
N ILE A 5 29.02 -17.91 27.03
CA ILE A 5 28.60 -16.72 27.79
C ILE A 5 29.39 -16.63 29.10
N ASN A 6 29.69 -17.76 29.73
CA ASN A 6 30.48 -17.80 30.93
C ASN A 6 31.93 -17.37 30.69
N LEU A 7 32.57 -17.80 29.59
CA LEU A 7 33.94 -17.48 29.25
C LEU A 7 34.15 -16.00 28.87
N GLU A 8 33.21 -15.36 28.15
CA GLU A 8 33.23 -13.93 27.87
C GLU A 8 33.18 -13.11 29.19
N LYS A 9 32.32 -13.52 30.12
CA LYS A 9 32.17 -12.86 31.42
C LYS A 9 33.42 -12.98 32.26
N LEU A 10 34.04 -14.16 32.38
CA LEU A 10 35.26 -14.39 33.12
C LEU A 10 36.46 -13.58 32.58
N ILE A 11 36.59 -13.46 31.26
CA ILE A 11 37.63 -12.65 30.65
C ILE A 11 37.40 -11.16 30.90
N LEU A 12 36.17 -10.67 30.80
CA LEU A 12 35.82 -9.28 31.07
C LEU A 12 36.03 -8.93 32.53
N ASP A 13 35.57 -9.75 33.47
CA ASP A 13 35.71 -9.52 34.91
C ASP A 13 37.20 -9.44 35.28
N LEU A 14 38.05 -10.30 34.68
CA LEU A 14 39.49 -10.24 34.91
C LEU A 14 40.14 -8.96 34.34
N VAL A 15 39.77 -8.56 33.10
CA VAL A 15 40.44 -7.43 32.44
C VAL A 15 39.91 -6.08 32.95
N LEU A 16 38.66 -6.07 33.44
CA LEU A 16 38.04 -4.86 34.02
C LEU A 16 38.31 -4.69 35.53
N SER A 17 38.95 -5.67 36.21
CA SER A 17 39.32 -5.56 37.63
C SER A 17 40.38 -4.48 37.85
N ASP A 18 40.27 -3.73 38.97
CA ASP A 18 41.14 -2.58 39.28
C ASP A 18 42.62 -2.87 39.32
N ASN A 19 42.99 -4.11 39.72
CA ASN A 19 44.37 -4.58 39.81
C ASN A 19 44.89 -5.30 38.55
N TYR A 20 44.19 -5.15 37.37
CA TYR A 20 44.60 -5.81 36.14
C TYR A 20 45.83 -5.14 35.50
N LYS A 21 46.87 -5.91 35.32
CA LYS A 21 48.04 -5.53 34.46
C LYS A 21 47.89 -6.15 33.08
N PRO A 22 48.15 -5.41 31.98
CA PRO A 22 48.02 -5.95 30.63
C PRO A 22 48.78 -7.26 30.43
N LEU A 23 48.08 -8.29 29.94
CA LEU A 23 48.60 -9.65 29.78
C LEU A 23 48.39 -10.14 28.33
N LYS A 24 49.27 -11.07 27.89
CA LYS A 24 49.03 -11.79 26.63
C LYS A 24 47.91 -12.81 26.80
N PRO A 25 47.15 -13.19 25.75
CA PRO A 25 46.04 -14.14 25.83
C PRO A 25 46.40 -15.45 26.54
N LYS A 26 47.59 -15.98 26.31
CA LYS A 26 48.09 -17.19 27.00
C LYS A 26 48.25 -16.97 28.51
N ALA A 27 48.69 -15.78 28.93
CA ALA A 27 48.85 -15.46 30.35
C ALA A 27 47.46 -15.21 31.01
N ILE A 28 46.45 -14.78 30.26
CA ILE A 28 45.06 -14.70 30.72
C ILE A 28 44.53 -16.11 30.97
N ALA A 29 44.74 -17.08 30.02
CA ALA A 29 44.34 -18.46 30.20
C ALA A 29 44.98 -19.08 31.47
N LYS A 30 46.27 -18.82 31.72
CA LYS A 30 46.98 -19.28 32.93
C LYS A 30 46.37 -18.66 34.19
N LYS A 31 46.00 -17.36 34.19
CA LYS A 31 45.43 -16.64 35.34
C LYS A 31 44.02 -17.09 35.68
N LEU A 32 43.27 -17.50 34.65
CA LEU A 32 41.90 -18.05 34.76
C LEU A 32 41.92 -19.56 35.09
N LYS A 33 43.11 -20.21 35.15
CA LYS A 33 43.28 -21.65 35.33
C LYS A 33 42.65 -22.52 34.26
N LEU A 34 42.53 -21.99 33.04
CA LEU A 34 41.90 -22.59 31.85
C LEU A 34 42.93 -22.75 30.73
N LEU A 35 44.07 -23.44 31.03
CA LEU A 35 45.16 -23.61 30.08
C LEU A 35 44.77 -24.52 28.89
N ASP A 36 43.92 -25.48 29.12
CA ASP A 36 43.44 -26.42 28.11
C ASP A 36 42.52 -25.72 27.08
N GLU A 37 41.90 -24.62 27.46
CA GLU A 37 41.02 -23.78 26.64
C GLU A 37 41.76 -22.58 25.99
N GLU A 38 43.07 -22.55 25.92
CA GLU A 38 43.87 -21.42 25.38
C GLU A 38 43.38 -20.96 24.01
N ARG A 39 42.95 -21.89 23.14
CA ARG A 39 42.47 -21.59 21.81
C ARG A 39 41.12 -20.83 21.85
N GLU A 40 40.21 -21.28 22.72
CA GLU A 40 38.89 -20.63 22.89
C GLU A 40 39.01 -19.28 23.59
N ILE A 41 39.88 -19.14 24.56
CA ILE A 41 40.20 -17.84 25.20
C ILE A 41 40.75 -16.85 24.15
N LYS A 42 41.65 -17.29 23.24
CA LYS A 42 42.14 -16.44 22.17
C LYS A 42 41.00 -16.01 21.20
N ARG A 43 40.10 -16.94 20.85
CA ARG A 43 38.94 -16.65 19.99
C ARG A 43 37.99 -15.67 20.67
N THR A 44 37.68 -15.87 21.94
CA THR A 44 36.78 -15.03 22.75
C THR A 44 37.36 -13.63 22.96
N ILE A 45 38.67 -13.50 23.24
CA ILE A 45 39.36 -12.20 23.31
C ILE A 45 39.27 -11.47 21.95
N LYS A 46 39.52 -12.15 20.81
CA LYS A 46 39.35 -11.54 19.48
C LYS A 46 37.91 -11.06 19.25
N ARG A 47 36.89 -11.84 19.71
CA ARG A 47 35.50 -11.48 19.62
C ARG A 47 35.16 -10.24 20.49
N LEU A 48 35.68 -10.19 21.73
CA LEU A 48 35.51 -9.04 22.62
C LEU A 48 36.23 -7.78 22.10
N ILE A 49 37.34 -7.94 21.40
CA ILE A 49 38.03 -6.83 20.71
C ILE A 49 37.20 -6.35 19.51
N LYS A 50 36.61 -7.27 18.72
CA LYS A 50 35.73 -6.93 17.61
C LYS A 50 34.46 -6.22 18.11
N LYS A 51 33.97 -6.56 19.31
CA LYS A 51 32.86 -5.90 20.01
C LYS A 51 33.27 -4.56 20.69
N GLY A 52 34.53 -4.10 20.57
CA GLY A 52 35.03 -2.87 21.18
C GLY A 52 35.18 -2.89 22.72
N ARG A 53 34.89 -4.05 23.37
CA ARG A 53 34.95 -4.21 24.83
C ARG A 53 36.39 -4.29 25.37
N LEU A 54 37.31 -4.82 24.55
CA LEU A 54 38.74 -4.94 24.82
C LEU A 54 39.56 -4.38 23.64
N ALA A 55 40.86 -4.15 23.84
CA ALA A 55 41.77 -3.75 22.77
C ALA A 55 43.12 -4.47 22.93
N TYR A 56 43.93 -4.52 21.83
CA TYR A 56 45.36 -4.91 21.92
C TYR A 56 46.22 -3.66 22.11
N GLY A 57 46.96 -3.60 23.19
CA GLY A 57 48.03 -2.66 23.39
C GLY A 57 49.37 -3.11 22.77
N PRO A 58 50.49 -2.39 23.02
CA PRO A 58 51.81 -2.75 22.54
C PRO A 58 52.17 -4.21 22.89
N LYS A 59 52.89 -4.88 21.99
CA LYS A 59 53.35 -6.29 22.13
C LYS A 59 52.21 -7.33 22.28
N HIS A 60 51.03 -7.04 21.71
CA HIS A 60 49.81 -7.85 21.75
C HIS A 60 49.30 -8.17 23.19
N LEU A 61 49.45 -7.21 24.07
CA LEU A 61 48.87 -7.28 25.41
C LEU A 61 47.38 -6.89 25.35
N VAL A 62 46.51 -7.63 26.05
CA VAL A 62 45.08 -7.31 26.14
C VAL A 62 44.89 -6.18 27.13
N ILE A 63 44.20 -5.14 26.72
CA ILE A 63 43.87 -3.94 27.52
C ILE A 63 42.37 -3.66 27.47
N ARG A 64 41.87 -2.82 28.39
CA ARG A 64 40.49 -2.34 28.37
C ARG A 64 40.20 -1.56 27.09
N GLY A 65 39.05 -1.73 26.48
CA GLY A 65 38.58 -0.91 25.38
C GLY A 65 38.36 0.52 25.84
N SER A 66 38.92 1.54 25.18
CA SER A 66 38.72 2.95 25.57
C SER A 66 37.51 3.53 24.85
N THR A 67 36.59 4.09 25.60
CA THR A 67 35.40 4.82 25.10
C THR A 67 35.65 6.32 24.92
N LYS A 68 36.89 6.78 24.70
CA LYS A 68 37.19 8.20 24.37
C LYS A 68 38.36 8.29 23.41
N PRO A 69 38.28 9.13 22.35
CA PRO A 69 39.42 9.37 21.45
C PRO A 69 40.41 10.34 22.12
N ASP A 70 41.62 9.85 22.35
CA ASP A 70 42.75 10.65 22.86
C ASP A 70 43.35 11.47 21.70
N LYS A 71 43.33 12.78 21.84
CA LYS A 71 44.00 13.75 20.97
C LYS A 71 45.45 13.91 21.50
N ARG A 72 46.41 13.36 20.78
CA ARG A 72 47.81 13.83 20.60
C ARG A 72 48.73 12.70 20.17
N THR A 73 49.09 12.70 18.91
CA THR A 73 50.49 12.60 18.42
C THR A 73 50.49 12.76 16.92
N ASN A 74 51.07 13.88 16.48
CA ASN A 74 51.42 14.11 15.07
C ASN A 74 52.56 13.17 14.63
N ALA A 75 52.27 12.26 13.70
CA ALA A 75 53.25 11.69 12.83
C ALA A 75 52.61 11.49 11.45
N LYS A 76 53.20 12.16 10.45
CA LYS A 76 52.82 12.09 9.04
C LYS A 76 52.72 10.63 8.56
N SER A 77 51.51 10.07 8.57
CA SER A 77 51.16 8.89 7.76
C SER A 77 50.05 9.32 6.83
N LYS A 78 50.22 8.98 5.54
CA LYS A 78 49.26 9.20 4.47
C LYS A 78 47.85 8.91 4.99
N SER A 79 46.97 9.93 5.03
CA SER A 79 45.59 9.83 5.46
C SER A 79 44.90 8.75 4.58
N ARG A 80 44.64 7.58 5.14
CA ARG A 80 43.57 6.71 4.68
C ARG A 80 42.28 7.52 4.94
N ARG A 81 41.65 8.02 3.88
CA ARG A 81 40.33 8.60 3.90
C ARG A 81 39.44 7.63 4.69
N LYS A 82 38.76 8.10 5.75
CA LYS A 82 37.64 7.41 6.35
C LYS A 82 36.69 7.09 5.19
N THR A 83 36.59 5.83 4.86
CA THR A 83 35.56 5.38 3.92
C THR A 83 34.24 5.45 4.67
N ASP A 84 33.38 6.38 4.27
CA ASP A 84 32.01 6.45 4.79
C ASP A 84 31.27 5.22 4.24
N GLU A 85 31.24 4.13 5.03
CA GLU A 85 30.52 2.90 4.70
C GLU A 85 29.16 2.97 5.39
N VAL A 86 28.08 2.73 4.65
CA VAL A 86 26.70 2.75 5.09
C VAL A 86 26.10 1.39 4.79
N ILE A 87 25.33 0.86 5.74
CA ILE A 87 24.49 -0.34 5.56
C ILE A 87 23.06 0.15 5.35
N GLY A 88 22.35 -0.50 4.43
CA GLY A 88 20.96 -0.17 4.16
C GLY A 88 20.31 -1.12 3.18
N LYS A 89 18.99 -0.94 3.01
CA LYS A 89 18.17 -1.72 2.10
C LYS A 89 18.34 -1.19 0.68
N PHE A 90 18.75 -2.06 -0.25
CA PHE A 90 18.93 -1.72 -1.66
C PHE A 90 17.62 -1.88 -2.41
N ARG A 91 17.35 -0.94 -3.30
CA ARG A 91 16.22 -0.98 -4.21
C ARG A 91 16.75 -0.79 -5.63
N ARG A 92 16.42 -1.76 -6.50
CA ARG A 92 16.87 -1.76 -7.89
C ARG A 92 15.83 -1.08 -8.78
N ALA A 93 16.27 -0.21 -9.66
CA ALA A 93 15.45 0.35 -10.72
C ALA A 93 15.59 -0.48 -12.00
N ALA A 94 14.53 -0.54 -12.83
CA ALA A 94 14.50 -1.29 -14.09
C ALA A 94 15.66 -0.94 -15.04
N ALA A 95 16.15 0.30 -15.02
CA ALA A 95 17.30 0.75 -15.79
C ALA A 95 18.67 0.27 -15.23
N GLY A 96 18.67 -0.60 -14.20
CA GLY A 96 19.86 -1.25 -13.64
C GLY A 96 20.64 -0.44 -12.61
N PHE A 97 20.30 0.81 -12.31
CA PHE A 97 20.81 1.55 -11.15
C PHE A 97 19.99 1.22 -9.89
N GLY A 98 20.36 1.76 -8.74
CA GLY A 98 19.59 1.55 -7.53
C GLY A 98 19.77 2.64 -6.50
N PHE A 99 18.97 2.51 -5.42
CA PHE A 99 19.04 3.38 -4.26
C PHE A 99 19.24 2.54 -3.00
N VAL A 100 19.93 3.09 -2.02
CA VAL A 100 20.08 2.46 -0.71
C VAL A 100 19.50 3.37 0.35
N THR A 101 18.45 2.89 1.00
CA THR A 101 17.90 3.51 2.21
C THR A 101 18.77 3.10 3.40
N PRO A 102 19.46 4.03 4.09
CA PRO A 102 20.33 3.70 5.21
C PRO A 102 19.55 3.05 6.36
N GLU A 103 20.17 2.06 7.03
CA GLU A 103 19.61 1.48 8.25
C GLU A 103 19.47 2.56 9.35
N GLY A 104 18.26 2.66 9.93
CA GLY A 104 17.93 3.69 10.91
C GLY A 104 17.47 5.04 10.31
N SER A 105 17.28 5.14 8.98
CA SER A 105 16.61 6.28 8.38
C SER A 105 15.16 6.33 8.86
N THR A 106 14.73 7.50 9.34
CA THR A 106 13.34 7.81 9.70
C THR A 106 12.62 8.58 8.60
N ALA A 107 13.33 8.89 7.51
CA ALA A 107 12.76 9.64 6.39
C ALA A 107 11.78 8.75 5.59
N THR A 108 10.49 9.03 5.73
CA THR A 108 9.42 8.36 4.98
C THR A 108 9.36 8.84 3.53
N ASP A 109 9.96 9.98 3.22
CA ASP A 109 10.00 10.65 1.90
C ASP A 109 11.20 10.25 1.04
N ARG A 110 12.00 9.26 1.47
CA ARG A 110 13.22 8.77 0.79
C ARG A 110 14.31 9.84 0.56
N SER A 111 14.25 10.95 1.30
CA SER A 111 15.26 12.02 1.18
C SER A 111 16.66 11.56 1.54
N ASP A 112 16.79 10.49 2.34
CA ASP A 112 18.05 9.90 2.78
C ASP A 112 18.60 8.84 1.83
N ASP A 113 17.86 8.47 0.78
CA ASP A 113 18.27 7.46 -0.17
C ASP A 113 19.57 7.83 -0.90
N ILE A 114 20.48 6.88 -0.97
CA ILE A 114 21.80 7.07 -1.59
C ILE A 114 21.80 6.41 -2.96
N PHE A 115 21.90 7.21 -4.01
CA PHE A 115 21.96 6.73 -5.40
C PHE A 115 23.19 5.87 -5.67
N VAL A 116 22.96 4.68 -6.27
CA VAL A 116 24.01 3.74 -6.70
C VAL A 116 23.93 3.58 -8.22
N PRO A 117 24.92 4.08 -8.98
CA PRO A 117 24.93 3.94 -10.44
C PRO A 117 24.98 2.47 -10.87
N LYS A 118 24.36 2.13 -12.01
CA LYS A 118 24.31 0.79 -12.61
C LYS A 118 25.65 0.04 -12.60
N THR A 119 26.76 0.73 -12.91
CA THR A 119 28.11 0.13 -12.92
C THR A 119 28.70 -0.12 -11.52
N LYS A 120 27.93 0.17 -10.45
CA LYS A 120 28.37 0.06 -9.06
C LYS A 120 27.39 -0.70 -8.17
N THR A 121 26.39 -1.32 -8.75
CA THR A 121 25.40 -2.16 -8.04
C THR A 121 25.95 -3.55 -7.73
N GLU A 122 27.05 -3.96 -8.41
CA GLU A 122 27.58 -5.32 -8.41
C GLU A 122 26.45 -6.32 -8.75
N ASP A 123 26.22 -7.34 -7.92
CA ASP A 123 25.14 -8.33 -8.05
C ASP A 123 23.97 -8.14 -7.06
N ALA A 124 23.83 -6.92 -6.48
CA ALA A 124 22.73 -6.63 -5.58
C ALA A 124 21.38 -6.71 -6.30
N ALA A 125 20.43 -7.45 -5.71
CA ALA A 125 19.04 -7.55 -6.13
C ALA A 125 18.15 -6.63 -5.30
N ASP A 126 16.88 -6.49 -5.70
CA ASP A 126 15.93 -5.67 -4.97
C ASP A 126 15.72 -6.18 -3.55
N LEU A 127 15.55 -5.26 -2.61
CA LEU A 127 15.37 -5.48 -1.17
C LEU A 127 16.58 -6.07 -0.41
N ASP A 128 17.71 -6.36 -1.07
CA ASP A 128 18.92 -6.83 -0.40
C ASP A 128 19.40 -5.85 0.67
N ILE A 129 19.90 -6.37 1.79
CA ILE A 129 20.63 -5.55 2.76
C ILE A 129 22.09 -5.48 2.32
N VAL A 130 22.47 -4.29 1.89
CA VAL A 130 23.80 -4.07 1.30
C VAL A 130 24.64 -3.13 2.14
N LYS A 131 25.94 -3.30 2.02
CA LYS A 131 26.93 -2.36 2.52
C LYS A 131 27.48 -1.59 1.35
N ILE A 132 27.32 -0.28 1.38
CA ILE A 132 27.81 0.60 0.33
C ILE A 132 28.94 1.49 0.82
N ARG A 133 29.80 1.87 -0.11
CA ARG A 133 30.80 2.92 0.09
C ARG A 133 30.30 4.21 -0.52
N VAL A 134 30.10 5.21 0.32
CA VAL A 134 29.57 6.53 -0.08
C VAL A 134 30.70 7.43 -0.58
N SER A 135 30.48 8.09 -1.70
CA SER A 135 31.39 9.10 -2.26
C SER A 135 30.61 10.38 -2.54
N LYS A 136 31.13 11.52 -2.04
CA LYS A 136 30.56 12.84 -2.27
C LYS A 136 31.34 13.54 -3.37
N ARG A 137 30.70 13.90 -4.47
CA ARG A 137 31.29 14.65 -5.57
C ARG A 137 30.68 16.03 -5.64
N ARG A 138 31.50 17.08 -5.69
CA ARG A 138 31.03 18.45 -5.92
C ARG A 138 30.83 18.65 -7.41
N GLU A 139 29.62 19.01 -7.81
CA GLU A 139 29.27 19.46 -9.16
C GLU A 139 28.72 20.88 -9.04
N GLY A 140 29.58 21.86 -9.28
CA GLY A 140 29.24 23.28 -9.05
C GLY A 140 28.95 23.57 -7.56
N ASN A 141 27.79 24.18 -7.28
CA ASN A 141 27.34 24.47 -5.90
C ASN A 141 26.68 23.28 -5.20
N ASN A 142 26.37 22.19 -5.92
CA ASN A 142 25.68 21.03 -5.37
C ASN A 142 26.67 19.91 -5.00
N VAL A 143 26.40 19.23 -3.89
CA VAL A 143 27.13 18.02 -3.47
C VAL A 143 26.30 16.81 -3.83
N ARG A 144 26.68 16.07 -4.88
CA ARG A 144 26.04 14.80 -5.24
C ARG A 144 26.64 13.66 -4.45
N THR A 145 25.79 12.94 -3.71
CA THR A 145 26.16 11.77 -2.96
C THR A 145 25.87 10.53 -3.80
N THR A 146 26.86 9.64 -3.97
CA THR A 146 26.68 8.38 -4.72
C THR A 146 27.28 7.22 -3.93
N GLY A 147 26.61 6.08 -3.94
CA GLY A 147 27.05 4.83 -3.35
C GLY A 147 27.75 3.89 -4.35
N ARG A 148 28.48 2.91 -3.83
CA ARG A 148 28.90 1.71 -4.52
C ARG A 148 28.69 0.53 -3.59
N VAL A 149 28.04 -0.52 -4.04
CA VAL A 149 27.89 -1.77 -3.29
C VAL A 149 29.28 -2.39 -3.14
N ILE A 150 29.64 -2.80 -1.93
CA ILE A 150 30.91 -3.47 -1.62
C ILE A 150 30.69 -4.84 -0.99
N GLU A 151 29.50 -5.11 -0.44
CA GLU A 151 29.16 -6.37 0.21
C GLU A 151 27.63 -6.49 0.28
N ILE A 152 27.09 -7.64 -0.07
CA ILE A 152 25.71 -8.01 0.22
C ILE A 152 25.71 -8.71 1.56
N ILE A 153 25.01 -8.13 2.56
CA ILE A 153 25.00 -8.63 3.93
C ILE A 153 23.96 -9.72 4.08
N ASP A 154 22.77 -9.46 3.50
CA ASP A 154 21.64 -10.37 3.54
C ASP A 154 20.89 -10.28 2.20
N ARG A 155 20.54 -11.43 1.64
CA ARG A 155 19.87 -11.56 0.38
C ARG A 155 18.38 -11.81 0.63
N HIS A 156 17.53 -10.87 0.21
CA HIS A 156 16.11 -10.96 0.50
C HIS A 156 15.38 -11.91 -0.45
N THR A 157 15.68 -11.84 -1.74
CA THR A 157 14.97 -12.57 -2.78
C THR A 157 15.90 -13.54 -3.50
N HIS A 158 15.57 -14.82 -3.45
CA HIS A 158 16.29 -15.88 -4.16
C HIS A 158 15.49 -16.46 -5.33
N ARG A 159 14.16 -16.26 -5.34
CA ARG A 159 13.25 -16.79 -6.35
C ARG A 159 12.67 -15.67 -7.19
N PHE A 160 12.60 -15.93 -8.50
CA PHE A 160 12.06 -14.99 -9.47
C PHE A 160 11.13 -15.71 -10.42
N VAL A 161 10.13 -15.01 -10.90
CA VAL A 161 9.21 -15.47 -11.95
C VAL A 161 9.72 -14.92 -13.29
N GLY A 162 9.53 -15.68 -14.34
CA GLY A 162 9.89 -15.24 -15.70
C GLY A 162 9.37 -16.16 -16.78
N THR A 163 9.61 -15.77 -18.02
CA THR A 163 9.21 -16.49 -19.21
C THR A 163 10.37 -17.34 -19.74
N TYR A 164 10.12 -18.64 -19.93
CA TYR A 164 11.11 -19.60 -20.43
C TYR A 164 11.30 -19.49 -21.94
N ARG A 165 12.53 -19.54 -22.39
CA ARG A 165 12.99 -19.50 -23.78
C ARG A 165 14.11 -20.51 -24.03
N GLU A 166 14.28 -20.93 -25.29
CA GLU A 166 15.36 -21.83 -25.69
C GLU A 166 16.21 -21.21 -26.79
N THR A 167 17.51 -21.32 -26.66
CA THR A 167 18.46 -20.89 -27.69
C THR A 167 19.70 -21.79 -27.66
N GLY A 168 20.10 -22.34 -28.80
CA GLY A 168 21.34 -23.11 -28.94
C GLY A 168 21.42 -24.39 -28.10
N GLY A 169 20.27 -24.99 -27.73
CA GLY A 169 20.20 -26.19 -26.89
C GLY A 169 20.22 -25.91 -25.38
N TYR A 170 20.17 -24.63 -24.98
CA TYR A 170 20.13 -24.20 -23.59
C TYR A 170 18.80 -23.52 -23.30
N GLY A 171 18.32 -23.68 -22.06
CA GLY A 171 17.17 -22.98 -21.52
C GLY A 171 17.57 -21.66 -20.86
N PHE A 172 16.81 -20.63 -21.11
CA PHE A 172 16.94 -19.29 -20.51
C PHE A 172 15.62 -18.82 -19.96
N VAL A 173 15.65 -18.01 -18.91
CA VAL A 173 14.46 -17.36 -18.35
C VAL A 173 14.64 -15.85 -18.38
N HIS A 174 13.72 -15.18 -19.06
CA HIS A 174 13.53 -13.74 -18.97
C HIS A 174 12.74 -13.43 -17.71
N VAL A 175 13.36 -12.81 -16.73
CA VAL A 175 12.72 -12.47 -15.46
C VAL A 175 11.76 -11.30 -15.67
N ASP A 176 10.55 -11.42 -15.16
CA ASP A 176 9.47 -10.44 -15.31
C ASP A 176 9.81 -9.07 -14.70
N GLY A 177 9.25 -8.01 -15.29
CA GLY A 177 9.42 -6.64 -14.81
C GLY A 177 10.80 -6.03 -15.08
N GLY A 178 11.61 -6.64 -15.97
CA GLY A 178 12.92 -6.09 -16.35
C GLY A 178 13.92 -6.02 -15.18
N VAL A 179 13.78 -6.89 -14.16
CA VAL A 179 14.66 -6.92 -12.98
C VAL A 179 16.11 -7.14 -13.36
N PHE A 180 16.37 -7.98 -14.35
CA PHE A 180 17.69 -8.23 -14.92
C PHE A 180 17.68 -7.87 -16.41
N GLU A 181 18.75 -7.23 -16.91
CA GLU A 181 18.88 -6.90 -18.34
C GLU A 181 19.10 -8.12 -19.23
N SER A 182 19.74 -9.16 -18.67
CA SER A 182 20.07 -10.39 -19.38
C SER A 182 19.21 -11.53 -18.88
N ALA A 183 18.78 -12.40 -19.79
CA ALA A 183 18.12 -13.64 -19.41
C ALA A 183 19.03 -14.51 -18.52
N ILE A 184 18.41 -15.29 -17.63
CA ILE A 184 19.09 -16.18 -16.69
C ILE A 184 19.21 -17.56 -17.31
N LEU A 185 20.42 -18.12 -17.37
CA LEU A 185 20.68 -19.48 -17.82
C LEU A 185 20.10 -20.49 -16.81
N VAL A 186 19.27 -21.44 -17.27
CA VAL A 186 18.62 -22.43 -16.40
C VAL A 186 18.97 -23.88 -16.73
N GLY A 187 20.04 -24.10 -17.53
CA GLY A 187 20.56 -25.40 -17.92
C GLY A 187 20.12 -25.86 -19.30
N ASP A 188 19.91 -27.16 -19.46
CA ASP A 188 19.54 -27.74 -20.73
C ASP A 188 18.11 -27.41 -21.17
N ALA A 189 17.86 -27.38 -22.47
CA ALA A 189 16.54 -27.17 -23.06
C ALA A 189 15.55 -28.23 -22.55
N GLY A 190 14.31 -27.80 -22.25
CA GLY A 190 13.24 -28.66 -21.73
C GLY A 190 13.43 -29.14 -20.29
N ALA A 191 14.30 -28.50 -19.51
CA ALA A 191 14.44 -28.78 -18.08
C ALA A 191 13.06 -28.73 -17.39
N LYS A 192 12.75 -29.71 -16.53
CA LYS A 192 11.42 -29.88 -15.89
C LYS A 192 10.22 -29.96 -16.84
N ASN A 193 10.43 -30.41 -18.09
CA ASN A 193 9.40 -30.46 -19.13
C ASN A 193 8.81 -29.07 -19.51
N CYS A 194 9.58 -28.00 -19.31
CA CYS A 194 9.19 -26.66 -19.73
C CYS A 194 9.08 -26.60 -21.25
N LYS A 195 8.08 -25.87 -21.70
CA LYS A 195 7.88 -25.49 -23.09
C LYS A 195 8.28 -24.03 -23.27
N ILE A 196 8.63 -23.68 -24.51
CA ILE A 196 8.85 -22.27 -24.87
C ILE A 196 7.56 -21.50 -24.57
N ASP A 197 7.73 -20.32 -23.95
CA ASP A 197 6.65 -19.44 -23.48
C ASP A 197 5.97 -19.82 -22.14
N ASP A 198 6.40 -20.92 -21.48
CA ASP A 198 5.92 -21.20 -20.14
C ASP A 198 6.42 -20.14 -19.14
N LYS A 199 5.52 -19.73 -18.23
CA LYS A 199 5.88 -19.01 -16.99
C LYS A 199 6.45 -19.99 -15.99
N VAL A 200 7.61 -19.64 -15.42
CA VAL A 200 8.33 -20.49 -14.50
C VAL A 200 8.83 -19.71 -13.30
N VAL A 201 9.02 -20.40 -12.18
CA VAL A 201 9.72 -19.88 -11.01
C VAL A 201 11.14 -20.44 -11.03
N ILE A 202 12.12 -19.57 -10.96
CA ILE A 202 13.55 -19.93 -10.84
C ILE A 202 14.08 -19.58 -9.46
N GLU A 203 15.00 -20.42 -8.99
CA GLU A 203 15.84 -20.12 -7.81
C GLU A 203 17.25 -19.83 -8.29
N MET A 204 17.79 -18.66 -7.90
CA MET A 204 19.10 -18.21 -8.37
C MET A 204 20.23 -19.01 -7.77
N ALA A 205 21.05 -19.60 -8.59
CA ALA A 205 22.32 -20.21 -8.22
C ALA A 205 23.44 -19.17 -8.19
N SER A 206 23.47 -18.27 -9.20
CA SER A 206 24.35 -17.11 -9.21
C SER A 206 23.63 -15.89 -9.80
N PHE A 207 23.84 -14.71 -9.20
CA PHE A 207 23.20 -13.47 -9.65
C PHE A 207 24.02 -12.79 -10.75
N PRO A 208 23.36 -12.19 -11.76
CA PRO A 208 24.04 -11.50 -12.84
C PRO A 208 24.78 -10.25 -12.33
N SER A 209 26.00 -10.06 -12.81
CA SER A 209 26.83 -8.90 -12.53
C SER A 209 27.49 -8.39 -13.80
N SER A 210 28.23 -7.27 -13.72
CA SER A 210 29.00 -6.78 -14.87
C SER A 210 30.09 -7.74 -15.38
N LYS A 211 30.33 -8.85 -14.65
CA LYS A 211 31.42 -9.81 -14.91
C LYS A 211 30.96 -11.26 -15.09
N GLN A 212 29.73 -11.55 -14.75
CA GLN A 212 29.20 -12.90 -14.73
C GLN A 212 27.74 -12.89 -15.15
N GLU A 213 27.35 -13.80 -16.00
CA GLU A 213 25.96 -14.08 -16.35
C GLU A 213 25.23 -14.70 -15.16
N GLY A 214 23.89 -14.51 -15.10
CA GLY A 214 23.08 -15.13 -14.06
C GLY A 214 22.81 -16.59 -14.38
N GLU A 215 22.83 -17.43 -13.36
CA GLU A 215 22.45 -18.84 -13.43
C GLU A 215 21.38 -19.15 -12.40
N GLY A 216 20.38 -19.94 -12.78
CA GLY A 216 19.28 -20.34 -11.93
C GLY A 216 18.81 -21.76 -12.20
N VAL A 217 17.94 -22.27 -11.34
CA VAL A 217 17.31 -23.57 -11.47
C VAL A 217 15.78 -23.37 -11.48
N ILE A 218 15.10 -23.98 -12.45
CA ILE A 218 13.63 -23.98 -12.49
C ILE A 218 13.10 -24.82 -11.30
N VAL A 219 12.37 -24.18 -10.39
CA VAL A 219 11.77 -24.84 -9.22
C VAL A 219 10.31 -25.19 -9.43
N GLU A 220 9.57 -24.38 -10.22
CA GLU A 220 8.16 -24.58 -10.50
C GLU A 220 7.84 -24.15 -11.95
N VAL A 221 6.92 -24.84 -12.61
CA VAL A 221 6.35 -24.46 -13.91
C VAL A 221 4.91 -24.05 -13.66
N LEU A 222 4.57 -22.78 -13.94
CA LEU A 222 3.25 -22.21 -13.66
C LEU A 222 2.26 -22.48 -14.80
N GLY A 223 2.75 -22.66 -16.02
CA GLY A 223 1.97 -22.95 -17.22
C GLY A 223 2.25 -22.00 -18.37
N ASP A 224 1.50 -22.19 -19.46
CA ASP A 224 1.63 -21.40 -20.69
C ASP A 224 1.23 -19.93 -20.44
N ARG A 225 2.08 -19.02 -20.90
CA ARG A 225 1.82 -17.56 -20.90
C ARG A 225 0.51 -17.25 -21.62
N GLY A 226 -0.38 -16.52 -20.96
CA GLY A 226 -1.70 -16.17 -21.49
C GLY A 226 -2.83 -17.14 -21.13
N THR A 227 -2.52 -18.27 -20.50
CA THR A 227 -3.54 -19.10 -19.87
C THR A 227 -4.13 -18.36 -18.65
N PRO A 228 -5.48 -18.24 -18.54
CA PRO A 228 -6.12 -17.61 -17.39
C PRO A 228 -5.64 -18.17 -16.06
N GLY A 229 -5.30 -17.29 -15.12
CA GLY A 229 -4.80 -17.63 -13.79
C GLY A 229 -3.29 -17.80 -13.68
N VAL A 230 -2.54 -17.99 -14.79
CA VAL A 230 -1.06 -18.07 -14.76
C VAL A 230 -0.45 -16.73 -14.41
N ASP A 231 -1.05 -15.63 -14.85
CA ASP A 231 -0.69 -14.27 -14.46
C ASP A 231 -0.85 -14.07 -12.94
N THR A 232 -1.96 -14.52 -12.36
CA THR A 232 -2.21 -14.46 -10.93
C THR A 232 -1.21 -15.30 -10.14
N LEU A 233 -0.95 -16.56 -10.57
CA LEU A 233 0.06 -17.41 -9.95
C LEU A 233 1.46 -16.77 -10.02
N SER A 234 1.79 -16.13 -11.14
CA SER A 234 3.06 -15.41 -11.30
C SER A 234 3.24 -14.32 -10.24
N ILE A 235 2.21 -13.52 -10.00
CA ILE A 235 2.23 -12.46 -8.97
C ILE A 235 2.26 -13.05 -7.55
N ILE A 236 1.50 -14.10 -7.28
CA ILE A 236 1.53 -14.80 -5.98
C ILE A 236 2.95 -15.29 -5.66
N ARG A 237 3.65 -15.90 -6.63
CA ARG A 237 5.03 -16.36 -6.45
C ARG A 237 6.05 -15.22 -6.39
N GLN A 238 5.84 -14.16 -7.18
CA GLN A 238 6.73 -12.99 -7.20
C GLN A 238 6.70 -12.24 -5.85
N TYR A 239 5.53 -12.13 -5.22
CA TYR A 239 5.35 -11.44 -3.94
C TYR A 239 5.36 -12.38 -2.73
N ASP A 240 5.63 -13.68 -2.93
CA ASP A 240 5.65 -14.70 -1.87
C ASP A 240 4.38 -14.65 -0.99
N LEU A 241 3.20 -14.61 -1.66
CA LEU A 241 1.91 -14.56 -0.98
C LEU A 241 1.50 -15.96 -0.51
N PRO A 242 1.05 -16.14 0.74
CA PRO A 242 0.65 -17.44 1.27
C PRO A 242 -0.74 -17.82 0.77
N GLU A 243 -0.85 -18.80 -0.15
CA GLU A 243 -2.14 -19.25 -0.69
C GLU A 243 -2.90 -20.16 0.27
N GLU A 244 -2.23 -21.17 0.83
CA GLU A 244 -2.84 -22.20 1.66
C GLU A 244 -2.63 -21.91 3.15
N PHE A 245 -3.55 -22.41 3.96
CA PHE A 245 -3.39 -22.42 5.41
C PHE A 245 -2.78 -23.74 5.87
N PRO A 246 -1.82 -23.71 6.81
CA PRO A 246 -1.32 -24.92 7.46
C PRO A 246 -2.44 -25.70 8.15
N GLU A 247 -2.34 -27.04 8.18
CA GLU A 247 -3.41 -27.90 8.71
C GLU A 247 -3.69 -27.64 10.20
N ASN A 248 -2.66 -27.34 11.01
CA ASN A 248 -2.85 -26.97 12.41
C ASN A 248 -3.68 -25.68 12.59
N VAL A 249 -3.59 -24.74 11.67
CA VAL A 249 -4.41 -23.50 11.64
C VAL A 249 -5.86 -23.83 11.27
N LEU A 250 -6.06 -24.74 10.30
CA LEU A 250 -7.39 -25.19 9.91
C LEU A 250 -8.06 -26.01 11.04
N ASP A 251 -7.30 -26.82 11.76
CA ASP A 251 -7.80 -27.58 12.93
C ASP A 251 -8.19 -26.67 14.08
N ASP A 252 -7.41 -25.60 14.36
CA ASP A 252 -7.79 -24.60 15.36
C ASP A 252 -9.09 -23.88 14.93
N ALA A 253 -9.22 -23.51 13.66
CA ALA A 253 -10.45 -22.90 13.14
C ALA A 253 -11.68 -23.82 13.26
N ARG A 254 -11.53 -25.11 12.96
CA ARG A 254 -12.59 -26.14 13.15
C ARG A 254 -12.96 -26.26 14.64
N GLY A 255 -11.95 -26.25 15.52
CA GLY A 255 -12.18 -26.30 16.96
C GLY A 255 -12.93 -25.08 17.51
N GLN A 256 -12.78 -23.88 16.93
CA GLN A 256 -13.59 -22.72 17.26
C GLN A 256 -15.05 -22.91 16.76
N ALA A 257 -15.24 -23.45 15.56
CA ALA A 257 -16.57 -23.71 15.01
C ALA A 257 -17.38 -24.73 15.83
N GLU A 258 -16.73 -25.76 16.34
CA GLU A 258 -17.38 -26.78 17.21
C GLU A 258 -17.84 -26.23 18.55
N LYS A 259 -17.18 -25.18 19.05
CA LYS A 259 -17.50 -24.54 20.35
C LYS A 259 -18.59 -23.50 20.28
N PHE A 260 -18.79 -22.90 19.08
CA PHE A 260 -19.71 -21.80 18.90
C PHE A 260 -21.17 -22.28 18.71
N ASP A 261 -22.07 -21.89 19.63
CA ASP A 261 -23.47 -22.35 19.67
C ASP A 261 -24.53 -21.20 19.48
N GLU A 262 -24.11 -20.02 19.09
CA GLU A 262 -24.94 -18.80 18.89
C GLU A 262 -25.71 -18.35 20.16
N LYS A 263 -25.38 -18.84 21.34
CA LYS A 263 -25.92 -18.33 22.59
C LYS A 263 -25.20 -17.06 23.00
N ILE A 264 -25.93 -16.19 23.69
CA ILE A 264 -25.37 -14.93 24.21
C ILE A 264 -24.83 -15.20 25.63
N PRO A 265 -23.50 -15.15 25.84
CA PRO A 265 -22.90 -15.29 27.16
C PRO A 265 -23.27 -14.09 28.07
N GLU A 266 -23.32 -14.30 29.38
CA GLU A 266 -23.66 -13.28 30.39
C GLU A 266 -22.73 -12.04 30.35
N ASN A 267 -21.50 -12.18 29.88
CA ASN A 267 -20.54 -11.09 29.75
C ASN A 267 -20.66 -10.31 28.44
N ARG A 268 -21.73 -10.52 27.65
CA ARG A 268 -22.02 -9.77 26.43
C ARG A 268 -23.31 -9.00 26.54
N THR A 269 -23.31 -7.76 26.10
CA THR A 269 -24.51 -6.93 25.97
C THR A 269 -25.35 -7.47 24.82
N ASP A 270 -26.63 -7.73 25.09
CA ASP A 270 -27.59 -8.21 24.09
C ASP A 270 -28.17 -7.05 23.29
N PHE A 271 -27.73 -6.92 22.04
CA PHE A 271 -28.26 -5.98 21.05
C PHE A 271 -29.13 -6.66 19.99
N THR A 272 -29.56 -7.95 20.20
CA THR A 272 -30.32 -8.69 19.18
C THR A 272 -31.73 -8.13 18.91
N ASN A 273 -32.22 -7.31 19.81
CA ASN A 273 -33.50 -6.59 19.67
C ASN A 273 -33.33 -5.18 19.06
N THR A 274 -32.11 -4.74 18.84
CA THR A 274 -31.81 -3.46 18.16
C THR A 274 -31.86 -3.66 16.66
N THR A 275 -32.48 -2.74 15.93
CA THR A 275 -32.46 -2.77 14.46
C THR A 275 -31.06 -2.45 13.96
N VAL A 276 -30.38 -3.46 13.42
CA VAL A 276 -29.01 -3.40 12.90
C VAL A 276 -29.02 -3.87 11.45
N ILE A 277 -28.24 -3.21 10.60
CA ILE A 277 -28.07 -3.58 9.19
C ILE A 277 -26.60 -3.63 8.79
N THR A 278 -26.27 -4.37 7.75
CA THR A 278 -24.97 -4.32 7.06
C THR A 278 -25.13 -3.77 5.65
N ILE A 279 -24.09 -3.09 5.12
CA ILE A 279 -24.05 -2.54 3.77
C ILE A 279 -22.69 -2.90 3.16
N ASP A 280 -22.68 -3.81 2.17
CA ASP A 280 -21.47 -4.43 1.66
C ASP A 280 -21.51 -4.59 0.13
N PRO A 281 -20.37 -4.81 -0.55
CA PRO A 281 -20.36 -5.21 -1.95
C PRO A 281 -21.15 -6.50 -2.18
N LYS A 282 -21.78 -6.64 -3.35
CA LYS A 282 -22.60 -7.81 -3.68
C LYS A 282 -21.88 -9.15 -3.50
N THR A 283 -20.59 -9.18 -3.77
CA THR A 283 -19.74 -10.38 -3.71
C THR A 283 -19.16 -10.67 -2.32
N ALA A 284 -19.25 -9.74 -1.38
CA ALA A 284 -18.71 -9.91 -0.03
C ALA A 284 -19.43 -11.02 0.75
N ARG A 285 -18.66 -11.73 1.58
CA ARG A 285 -19.12 -12.76 2.52
C ARG A 285 -18.59 -12.56 3.94
N ASP A 286 -17.57 -11.74 4.08
CA ASP A 286 -16.84 -11.39 5.30
C ASP A 286 -17.33 -10.05 5.83
N PHE A 287 -18.56 -10.04 6.38
CA PHE A 287 -19.17 -8.82 6.88
C PHE A 287 -18.52 -8.41 8.20
N ASP A 288 -17.60 -7.44 8.13
CA ASP A 288 -16.86 -6.91 9.29
C ASP A 288 -17.73 -6.01 10.16
N ASP A 289 -18.63 -5.20 9.56
CA ASP A 289 -19.34 -4.10 10.22
C ASP A 289 -20.85 -4.13 10.03
N ALA A 290 -21.53 -3.68 11.06
CA ALA A 290 -22.98 -3.47 11.08
C ALA A 290 -23.33 -2.20 11.87
N ILE A 291 -24.40 -1.54 11.48
CA ILE A 291 -24.77 -0.23 11.99
C ILE A 291 -26.16 -0.24 12.61
N SER A 292 -26.28 0.39 13.77
CA SER A 292 -27.55 0.82 14.35
C SER A 292 -27.55 2.32 14.62
N LEU A 293 -28.72 2.95 14.56
CA LEU A 293 -28.87 4.37 14.82
C LEU A 293 -30.25 4.67 15.41
N LYS A 294 -30.28 5.39 16.51
CA LYS A 294 -31.54 5.86 17.09
C LYS A 294 -31.43 7.32 17.52
N ARG A 295 -32.59 7.99 17.63
CA ARG A 295 -32.73 9.28 18.28
C ARG A 295 -32.97 9.08 19.77
N LEU A 296 -32.23 9.81 20.59
CA LEU A 296 -32.43 9.86 22.04
C LEU A 296 -33.50 10.93 22.41
N GLU A 297 -34.04 10.85 23.61
CA GLU A 297 -35.06 11.81 24.12
C GLU A 297 -34.55 13.26 24.15
N ASN A 298 -33.22 13.45 24.37
CA ASN A 298 -32.57 14.76 24.33
C ASN A 298 -32.37 15.32 22.91
N GLY A 299 -32.82 14.60 21.87
CA GLY A 299 -32.66 14.96 20.45
C GLY A 299 -31.30 14.61 19.86
N HIS A 300 -30.38 14.00 20.64
CA HIS A 300 -29.11 13.51 20.15
C HIS A 300 -29.27 12.23 19.31
N TRP A 301 -28.24 11.88 18.60
CA TRP A 301 -28.11 10.60 17.89
C TRP A 301 -27.28 9.63 18.71
N GLU A 302 -27.69 8.39 18.83
CA GLU A 302 -26.86 7.30 19.31
C GLU A 302 -26.54 6.38 18.13
N LEU A 303 -25.28 6.44 17.68
CA LEU A 303 -24.75 5.58 16.62
C LEU A 303 -24.10 4.35 17.25
N GLY A 304 -24.56 3.17 16.86
CA GLY A 304 -23.90 1.90 17.18
C GLY A 304 -23.08 1.42 15.99
N VAL A 305 -21.77 1.37 16.18
CA VAL A 305 -20.80 0.74 15.24
C VAL A 305 -20.45 -0.63 15.81
N HIS A 306 -20.99 -1.68 15.19
CA HIS A 306 -20.86 -3.07 15.64
C HIS A 306 -19.89 -3.79 14.72
N ILE A 307 -18.72 -4.18 15.23
CA ILE A 307 -17.65 -4.81 14.46
C ILE A 307 -17.51 -6.28 14.89
N ALA A 308 -17.38 -7.18 13.93
CA ALA A 308 -17.18 -8.61 14.15
C ALA A 308 -16.10 -8.88 15.24
N ASP A 309 -16.46 -9.56 16.31
CA ASP A 309 -15.52 -9.87 17.40
C ASP A 309 -14.60 -11.05 17.02
N VAL A 310 -13.69 -10.79 16.10
CA VAL A 310 -12.67 -11.76 15.66
C VAL A 310 -11.77 -12.18 16.82
N SER A 311 -11.57 -11.29 17.81
CA SER A 311 -10.72 -11.58 18.97
C SER A 311 -11.27 -12.72 19.86
N HIS A 312 -12.56 -13.00 19.76
CA HIS A 312 -13.19 -14.14 20.41
C HIS A 312 -12.78 -15.48 19.76
N PHE A 313 -12.71 -15.52 18.44
CA PHE A 313 -12.42 -16.72 17.66
C PHE A 313 -10.92 -16.93 17.41
N VAL A 314 -10.10 -15.87 17.57
CA VAL A 314 -8.65 -15.90 17.37
C VAL A 314 -7.94 -15.58 18.68
N PRO A 315 -7.79 -16.57 19.59
CA PRO A 315 -7.11 -16.37 20.86
C PRO A 315 -5.65 -15.95 20.66
N TYR A 316 -5.19 -15.04 21.50
CA TYR A 316 -3.81 -14.56 21.43
C TYR A 316 -2.79 -15.72 21.54
N ARG A 317 -1.85 -15.77 20.58
CA ARG A 317 -0.82 -16.82 20.43
C ARG A 317 -1.35 -18.21 20.08
N SER A 318 -2.57 -18.35 19.62
CA SER A 318 -3.04 -19.58 18.97
C SER A 318 -2.38 -19.75 17.59
N ASP A 319 -2.57 -20.91 16.97
CA ASP A 319 -2.09 -21.13 15.60
C ASP A 319 -2.76 -20.19 14.60
N LEU A 320 -4.05 -19.90 14.79
CA LEU A 320 -4.80 -18.87 14.05
C LEU A 320 -4.17 -17.47 14.21
N ASP A 321 -3.79 -17.07 15.44
CA ASP A 321 -3.19 -15.77 15.70
C ASP A 321 -1.80 -15.64 15.05
N ASN A 322 -0.99 -16.68 15.15
CA ASN A 322 0.35 -16.70 14.56
C ASN A 322 0.28 -16.59 13.03
N GLU A 323 -0.67 -17.28 12.40
CA GLU A 323 -0.86 -17.20 10.95
C GLU A 323 -1.44 -15.84 10.53
N ALA A 324 -2.43 -15.31 11.26
CA ALA A 324 -2.95 -13.97 11.05
C ALA A 324 -1.85 -12.88 11.15
N TYR A 325 -0.94 -13.02 12.12
CA TYR A 325 0.24 -12.16 12.25
C TYR A 325 1.18 -12.27 11.04
N ASN A 326 1.46 -13.49 10.56
CA ASN A 326 2.34 -13.72 9.42
C ASN A 326 1.76 -13.15 8.12
N ARG A 327 0.43 -13.24 7.93
CA ARG A 327 -0.28 -12.66 6.78
C ARG A 327 -0.46 -11.17 6.91
N GLY A 328 -0.75 -10.67 8.11
CA GLY A 328 -0.91 -9.26 8.48
C GLY A 328 -2.13 -8.56 7.90
N THR A 329 -2.55 -8.95 6.70
CA THR A 329 -3.73 -8.45 6.00
C THR A 329 -4.21 -9.44 4.94
N SER A 330 -5.51 -9.42 4.61
CA SER A 330 -6.03 -10.08 3.40
C SER A 330 -5.53 -9.37 2.16
N VAL A 331 -5.32 -10.13 1.06
CA VAL A 331 -4.88 -9.60 -0.23
C VAL A 331 -6.02 -9.75 -1.23
N TYR A 332 -6.47 -8.63 -1.83
CA TYR A 332 -7.60 -8.58 -2.76
C TYR A 332 -7.07 -8.48 -4.19
N LEU A 333 -6.88 -9.65 -4.82
CA LEU A 333 -6.50 -9.72 -6.24
C LEU A 333 -7.75 -9.58 -7.12
N PRO A 334 -7.64 -9.13 -8.39
CA PRO A 334 -8.78 -8.96 -9.27
C PRO A 334 -9.66 -10.19 -9.47
N ASP A 335 -9.09 -11.40 -9.38
CA ASP A 335 -9.78 -12.67 -9.61
C ASP A 335 -10.00 -13.51 -8.35
N ARG A 336 -9.33 -13.20 -7.26
CA ARG A 336 -9.45 -13.94 -5.98
C ARG A 336 -9.02 -13.14 -4.77
N VAL A 337 -9.46 -13.59 -3.60
CA VAL A 337 -8.98 -13.05 -2.31
C VAL A 337 -8.09 -14.10 -1.64
N ILE A 338 -6.93 -13.67 -1.15
CA ILE A 338 -6.09 -14.47 -0.25
C ILE A 338 -6.40 -13.95 1.18
N PRO A 339 -7.20 -14.66 1.98
CA PRO A 339 -7.70 -14.15 3.24
C PRO A 339 -6.64 -14.21 4.35
N MET A 340 -6.72 -13.28 5.32
CA MET A 340 -5.89 -13.30 6.52
C MET A 340 -6.26 -14.46 7.46
N LEU A 341 -7.51 -14.83 7.50
CA LEU A 341 -8.07 -15.90 8.34
C LEU A 341 -8.78 -16.96 7.48
N PRO A 342 -8.79 -18.24 7.89
CA PRO A 342 -9.55 -19.28 7.20
C PRO A 342 -11.01 -18.90 7.00
N GLU A 343 -11.63 -19.30 5.88
CA GLU A 343 -13.01 -18.93 5.53
C GLU A 343 -14.05 -19.39 6.57
N ILE A 344 -13.77 -20.46 7.32
CA ILE A 344 -14.63 -20.89 8.42
C ILE A 344 -14.75 -19.81 9.51
N ILE A 345 -13.73 -19.00 9.70
CA ILE A 345 -13.74 -17.84 10.60
C ILE A 345 -14.27 -16.61 9.86
N SER A 346 -13.61 -16.21 8.75
CA SER A 346 -13.88 -14.94 8.07
C SER A 346 -15.26 -14.86 7.41
N ASN A 347 -15.72 -15.93 6.75
CA ASN A 347 -16.96 -15.94 6.00
C ASN A 347 -18.14 -16.53 6.78
N ASN A 348 -17.91 -17.10 7.98
CA ASN A 348 -18.97 -17.78 8.75
C ASN A 348 -19.01 -17.31 10.20
N LEU A 349 -18.06 -17.71 11.07
CA LEU A 349 -18.19 -17.51 12.53
C LEU A 349 -18.15 -16.03 12.90
N ALA A 350 -17.20 -15.28 12.38
CA ALA A 350 -17.02 -13.86 12.65
C ALA A 350 -17.96 -12.97 11.83
N SER A 351 -18.27 -13.37 10.56
CA SER A 351 -19.09 -12.57 9.64
C SER A 351 -20.47 -12.25 10.23
N LEU A 352 -20.86 -10.98 10.22
CA LEU A 352 -22.12 -10.46 10.76
C LEU A 352 -23.31 -10.75 9.85
N GLN A 353 -23.51 -12.05 9.57
CA GLN A 353 -24.55 -12.54 8.67
C GLN A 353 -25.96 -12.19 9.12
N PRO A 354 -26.88 -11.86 8.17
CA PRO A 354 -28.24 -11.48 8.49
C PRO A 354 -29.02 -12.62 9.15
N ASN A 355 -29.90 -12.28 10.09
CA ASN A 355 -30.79 -13.18 10.83
C ASN A 355 -30.10 -14.22 11.72
N ARG A 356 -28.80 -14.09 11.98
CA ARG A 356 -28.04 -14.96 12.90
C ARG A 356 -27.50 -14.15 14.08
N VAL A 357 -27.38 -14.79 15.25
CA VAL A 357 -26.70 -14.17 16.38
C VAL A 357 -25.20 -14.18 16.10
N ARG A 358 -24.58 -13.01 16.17
CA ARG A 358 -23.15 -12.81 15.95
C ARG A 358 -22.53 -11.94 17.03
N TYR A 359 -21.32 -12.32 17.44
CA TYR A 359 -20.58 -11.57 18.44
C TYR A 359 -19.90 -10.36 17.80
N CYS A 360 -19.97 -9.25 18.49
CA CYS A 360 -19.35 -8.00 18.03
C CYS A 360 -18.63 -7.27 19.16
N MET A 361 -17.69 -6.42 18.80
CA MET A 361 -17.23 -5.30 19.59
C MET A 361 -17.99 -4.06 19.14
N THR A 362 -18.64 -3.40 20.07
CA THR A 362 -19.54 -2.28 19.77
C THR A 362 -19.01 -0.99 20.35
N ALA A 363 -18.95 0.06 19.53
CA ALA A 363 -18.83 1.43 19.97
C ALA A 363 -20.19 2.11 19.85
N LEU A 364 -20.82 2.48 20.99
CA LEU A 364 -21.99 3.34 21.03
C LEU A 364 -21.51 4.77 21.17
N ILE A 365 -21.82 5.61 20.20
CA ILE A 365 -21.33 6.98 20.12
C ILE A 365 -22.53 7.93 20.13
N GLU A 366 -22.59 8.78 21.15
CA GLU A 366 -23.59 9.83 21.23
C GLU A 366 -23.10 11.07 20.50
N PHE A 367 -23.92 11.56 19.56
CA PHE A 367 -23.68 12.81 18.83
C PHE A 367 -24.80 13.81 19.10
N THR A 368 -24.45 15.10 19.18
CA THR A 368 -25.46 16.17 19.11
C THR A 368 -26.20 16.12 17.77
N GLU A 369 -27.26 16.94 17.66
CA GLU A 369 -27.99 17.06 16.39
C GLU A 369 -27.07 17.49 15.23
N GLU A 370 -26.03 18.29 15.49
CA GLU A 370 -25.07 18.80 14.50
C GLU A 370 -23.90 17.80 14.22
N GLY A 371 -23.89 16.63 14.86
CA GLY A 371 -22.87 15.61 14.66
C GLY A 371 -21.58 15.86 15.45
N VAL A 372 -21.65 16.52 16.62
CA VAL A 372 -20.52 16.63 17.55
C VAL A 372 -20.55 15.44 18.50
N PRO A 373 -19.46 14.64 18.63
CA PRO A 373 -19.44 13.52 19.57
C PRO A 373 -19.47 14.04 21.01
N VAL A 374 -20.27 13.40 21.87
CA VAL A 374 -20.49 13.77 23.27
C VAL A 374 -19.97 12.68 24.21
N ASN A 375 -20.30 11.43 23.93
CA ASN A 375 -19.94 10.27 24.74
C ASN A 375 -19.65 9.06 23.88
N THR A 376 -18.83 8.14 24.39
CA THR A 376 -18.55 6.84 23.75
C THR A 376 -18.53 5.74 24.80
N GLU A 377 -19.33 4.72 24.58
CA GLU A 377 -19.35 3.50 25.38
C GLU A 377 -18.88 2.31 24.53
N LEU A 378 -18.04 1.44 25.12
CA LEU A 378 -17.50 0.26 24.45
C LEU A 378 -18.06 -1.00 25.09
N HIS A 379 -18.59 -1.93 24.27
CA HIS A 379 -19.24 -3.14 24.71
C HIS A 379 -18.72 -4.37 23.95
N ARG A 380 -18.63 -5.50 24.66
CA ARG A 380 -18.70 -6.82 24.02
C ARG A 380 -20.17 -7.09 23.76
N GLY A 381 -20.58 -7.04 22.51
CA GLY A 381 -21.98 -7.19 22.13
C GLY A 381 -22.30 -8.53 21.46
N ALA A 382 -23.59 -8.77 21.32
CA ALA A 382 -24.15 -9.75 20.42
C ALA A 382 -25.29 -9.09 19.64
N ILE A 383 -25.27 -9.19 18.32
CA ILE A 383 -26.26 -8.61 17.41
C ILE A 383 -26.96 -9.67 16.58
N LYS A 384 -28.08 -9.28 16.00
CA LYS A 384 -28.78 -10.03 14.95
C LYS A 384 -29.16 -9.05 13.84
N SER A 385 -28.36 -9.02 12.77
CA SER A 385 -28.62 -8.11 11.63
C SER A 385 -29.99 -8.39 11.02
N ALA A 386 -30.82 -7.36 10.90
CA ALA A 386 -32.16 -7.44 10.34
C ALA A 386 -32.16 -7.51 8.82
N HIS A 387 -31.18 -6.88 8.18
CA HIS A 387 -31.10 -6.82 6.73
C HIS A 387 -29.64 -6.62 6.29
N ARG A 388 -29.29 -7.22 5.13
CA ARG A 388 -28.03 -6.95 4.43
C ARG A 388 -28.33 -6.23 3.13
N PHE A 389 -27.79 -5.04 2.95
CA PHE A 389 -27.86 -4.25 1.72
C PHE A 389 -26.58 -4.38 0.90
N THR A 390 -26.69 -4.15 -0.39
CA THR A 390 -25.55 -3.79 -1.25
C THR A 390 -25.46 -2.28 -1.39
N TYR A 391 -24.30 -1.77 -1.81
CA TYR A 391 -24.13 -0.33 -2.07
C TYR A 391 -25.11 0.16 -3.14
N GLU A 392 -25.32 -0.65 -4.19
CA GLU A 392 -26.24 -0.32 -5.27
C GLU A 392 -27.69 -0.22 -4.76
N GLU A 393 -28.09 -1.12 -3.84
CA GLU A 393 -29.44 -1.07 -3.24
C GLU A 393 -29.67 0.18 -2.38
N ILE A 394 -28.62 0.66 -1.69
CA ILE A 394 -28.70 1.92 -0.95
C ILE A 394 -28.72 3.11 -1.90
N ASP A 395 -27.94 3.10 -2.98
CA ASP A 395 -28.00 4.15 -4.00
C ASP A 395 -29.39 4.22 -4.67
N ASP A 396 -29.99 3.06 -4.99
CA ASP A 396 -31.38 2.97 -5.49
C ASP A 396 -32.39 3.52 -4.47
N TYR A 397 -32.19 3.22 -3.16
CA TYR A 397 -33.02 3.75 -2.08
C TYR A 397 -32.91 5.28 -1.96
N LEU A 398 -31.69 5.82 -2.06
CA LEU A 398 -31.46 7.26 -1.99
C LEU A 398 -31.99 8.02 -3.20
N ALA A 399 -32.02 7.35 -4.38
CA ALA A 399 -32.58 7.91 -5.60
C ALA A 399 -34.14 7.96 -5.58
N ASP A 400 -34.79 6.86 -5.15
CA ASP A 400 -36.27 6.75 -4.99
C ASP A 400 -36.62 5.80 -3.84
N ASP A 401 -37.06 6.33 -2.71
CA ASP A 401 -37.40 5.57 -1.52
C ASP A 401 -38.79 4.87 -1.58
N GLN A 402 -39.67 5.24 -2.53
CA GLN A 402 -41.04 4.73 -2.59
C GLN A 402 -41.17 3.22 -2.81
N PRO A 403 -40.39 2.60 -3.70
CA PRO A 403 -40.40 1.14 -3.86
C PRO A 403 -39.96 0.38 -2.60
N TRP A 404 -39.07 1.00 -1.81
CA TRP A 404 -38.48 0.39 -0.63
C TRP A 404 -39.40 0.36 0.58
N LYS A 405 -40.39 1.30 0.68
CA LYS A 405 -41.43 1.28 1.72
C LYS A 405 -42.24 0.00 1.80
N LYS A 406 -42.34 -0.76 0.68
CA LYS A 406 -43.06 -2.03 0.64
C LYS A 406 -42.13 -3.25 0.84
N LYS A 407 -40.83 -3.07 0.65
CA LYS A 407 -39.85 -4.14 0.76
C LYS A 407 -39.27 -4.24 2.16
N LEU A 408 -39.16 -3.11 2.85
CA LEU A 408 -38.49 -3.00 4.16
C LEU A 408 -39.51 -2.89 5.29
N THR A 409 -39.09 -3.29 6.49
CA THR A 409 -39.85 -2.95 7.70
C THR A 409 -39.76 -1.43 7.97
N PRO A 410 -40.74 -0.81 8.65
CA PRO A 410 -40.68 0.61 8.95
C PRO A 410 -39.41 1.03 9.68
N GLU A 411 -38.91 0.18 10.59
CA GLU A 411 -37.70 0.42 11.40
C GLU A 411 -36.45 0.46 10.52
N VAL A 412 -36.31 -0.50 9.59
CA VAL A 412 -35.17 -0.54 8.66
C VAL A 412 -35.22 0.62 7.67
N PHE A 413 -36.45 0.95 7.18
CA PHE A 413 -36.64 2.08 6.27
C PHE A 413 -36.24 3.42 6.92
N GLU A 414 -36.66 3.66 8.16
CA GLU A 414 -36.29 4.88 8.90
C GLU A 414 -34.80 4.87 9.27
N LEU A 415 -34.22 3.70 9.58
CA LEU A 415 -32.79 3.56 9.90
C LEU A 415 -31.95 4.06 8.73
N VAL A 416 -32.17 3.59 7.50
CA VAL A 416 -31.40 3.99 6.32
C VAL A 416 -31.48 5.51 6.07
N ARG A 417 -32.70 6.10 6.20
CA ARG A 417 -32.90 7.55 6.06
C ARG A 417 -32.07 8.34 7.09
N ASN A 418 -32.15 7.90 8.34
CA ASN A 418 -31.44 8.54 9.45
C ASN A 418 -29.93 8.41 9.34
N MET A 419 -29.43 7.23 8.87
CA MET A 419 -28.02 6.99 8.58
C MET A 419 -27.49 7.99 7.57
N HIS A 420 -28.17 8.16 6.43
CA HIS A 420 -27.78 9.14 5.43
C HIS A 420 -27.76 10.56 6.02
N THR A 421 -28.79 10.94 6.80
CA THR A 421 -28.88 12.28 7.41
C THR A 421 -27.70 12.55 8.35
N LEU A 422 -27.35 11.61 9.24
CA LEU A 422 -26.24 11.78 10.17
C LEU A 422 -24.89 11.75 9.44
N ALA A 423 -24.69 10.79 8.56
CA ALA A 423 -23.43 10.65 7.83
C ALA A 423 -23.06 11.91 7.04
N MET A 424 -24.04 12.53 6.35
CA MET A 424 -23.81 13.79 5.62
C MET A 424 -23.50 14.98 6.55
N LYS A 425 -24.04 15.00 7.78
CA LYS A 425 -23.67 15.99 8.81
C LYS A 425 -22.22 15.77 9.27
N LEU A 426 -21.82 14.52 9.58
CA LEU A 426 -20.48 14.17 9.97
C LEU A 426 -19.47 14.54 8.88
N ARG A 427 -19.75 14.17 7.61
CA ARG A 427 -18.93 14.51 6.46
C ARG A 427 -18.77 16.03 6.30
N THR A 428 -19.88 16.77 6.37
CA THR A 428 -19.85 18.24 6.28
C THR A 428 -18.98 18.84 7.38
N ARG A 429 -19.09 18.34 8.62
CA ARG A 429 -18.29 18.79 9.75
C ARG A 429 -16.80 18.48 9.54
N ARG A 430 -16.47 17.25 9.14
CA ARG A 430 -15.09 16.81 8.86
C ARG A 430 -14.47 17.65 7.76
N MET A 431 -15.18 17.90 6.65
CA MET A 431 -14.70 18.74 5.56
C MET A 431 -14.51 20.19 5.99
N LYS A 432 -15.44 20.78 6.79
CA LYS A 432 -15.24 22.12 7.37
C LYS A 432 -14.03 22.17 8.32
N GLY A 433 -13.74 21.10 9.01
CA GLY A 433 -12.57 20.97 9.89
C GLY A 433 -11.22 20.95 9.16
N GLY A 434 -11.21 20.82 7.82
CA GLY A 434 -9.98 20.83 7.00
C GLY A 434 -9.49 19.45 6.59
N ALA A 435 -10.35 18.43 6.59
CA ALA A 435 -10.05 17.16 5.94
C ALA A 435 -9.87 17.37 4.43
N ILE A 436 -8.96 16.62 3.85
CA ILE A 436 -8.59 16.70 2.43
C ILE A 436 -9.37 15.63 1.67
N ASN A 437 -10.12 16.04 0.66
CA ASN A 437 -10.86 15.17 -0.24
C ASN A 437 -10.18 15.15 -1.61
N LEU A 438 -9.56 14.02 -1.97
CA LEU A 438 -8.93 13.84 -3.28
C LEU A 438 -9.76 12.85 -4.10
N ILE A 439 -10.22 13.29 -5.26
CA ILE A 439 -10.93 12.43 -6.20
C ILE A 439 -9.90 11.78 -7.12
N LEU A 440 -9.66 10.50 -6.90
CA LEU A 440 -8.75 9.69 -7.71
C LEU A 440 -9.54 8.50 -8.28
N PRO A 441 -9.44 8.24 -9.58
CA PRO A 441 -10.14 7.10 -10.18
C PRO A 441 -9.52 5.79 -9.68
N GLU A 442 -10.34 4.90 -9.11
CA GLU A 442 -9.97 3.51 -8.81
C GLU A 442 -10.34 2.64 -10.02
N VAL A 443 -9.37 1.88 -10.52
CA VAL A 443 -9.57 1.00 -11.68
C VAL A 443 -10.00 -0.38 -11.22
N LYS A 444 -11.14 -0.85 -11.70
CA LYS A 444 -11.61 -2.20 -11.49
C LYS A 444 -11.57 -2.98 -12.81
N ILE A 445 -11.12 -4.22 -12.73
CA ILE A 445 -11.06 -5.16 -13.86
C ILE A 445 -12.37 -5.97 -13.89
N ASP A 446 -13.01 -6.01 -15.06
CA ASP A 446 -14.13 -6.91 -15.32
C ASP A 446 -13.61 -8.20 -15.95
N LEU A 447 -13.93 -9.34 -15.34
CA LEU A 447 -13.55 -10.66 -15.82
C LEU A 447 -14.76 -11.36 -16.43
N ASP A 448 -14.52 -12.10 -17.51
CA ASP A 448 -15.50 -13.04 -18.05
C ASP A 448 -15.57 -14.36 -17.26
N ASP A 449 -16.46 -15.26 -17.65
CA ASP A 449 -16.65 -16.57 -17.01
C ASP A 449 -15.39 -17.47 -17.10
N ASP A 450 -14.50 -17.21 -18.05
CA ASP A 450 -13.23 -17.92 -18.22
C ASP A 450 -12.06 -17.27 -17.43
N GLY A 451 -12.32 -16.17 -16.72
CA GLY A 451 -11.31 -15.40 -15.94
C GLY A 451 -10.41 -14.50 -16.79
N ARG A 452 -10.78 -14.26 -18.06
CA ARG A 452 -10.10 -13.29 -18.93
C ARG A 452 -10.67 -11.89 -18.72
N VAL A 453 -9.87 -10.88 -19.03
CA VAL A 453 -10.32 -9.48 -18.93
C VAL A 453 -11.33 -9.18 -20.03
N ALA A 454 -12.58 -8.93 -19.65
CA ALA A 454 -13.66 -8.49 -20.53
C ALA A 454 -13.66 -6.96 -20.68
N GLY A 455 -13.22 -6.23 -19.65
CA GLY A 455 -13.17 -4.79 -19.62
C GLY A 455 -12.47 -4.26 -18.37
N ALA A 456 -12.43 -2.95 -18.28
CA ALA A 456 -11.99 -2.25 -17.07
C ALA A 456 -12.72 -0.91 -17.00
N HIS A 457 -13.12 -0.52 -15.79
CA HIS A 457 -13.81 0.75 -15.55
C HIS A 457 -13.30 1.41 -14.27
N THR A 458 -13.63 2.68 -14.11
CA THR A 458 -13.36 3.40 -12.86
C THR A 458 -14.58 3.31 -11.94
N VAL A 459 -14.33 3.07 -10.66
CA VAL A 459 -15.37 2.97 -9.64
C VAL A 459 -15.70 4.36 -9.11
N ASP A 460 -17.00 4.69 -9.10
CA ASP A 460 -17.50 5.91 -8.49
C ASP A 460 -17.75 5.69 -6.99
N ASN A 461 -17.29 6.62 -6.15
CA ASN A 461 -17.61 6.65 -4.73
C ASN A 461 -18.94 7.39 -4.53
N THR A 462 -20.02 6.62 -4.48
CA THR A 462 -21.39 7.10 -4.35
C THR A 462 -21.73 7.50 -2.91
N GLU A 463 -22.93 8.08 -2.67
CA GLU A 463 -23.36 8.48 -1.33
C GLU A 463 -23.50 7.28 -0.37
N SER A 464 -23.85 6.09 -0.88
CA SER A 464 -23.90 4.86 -0.08
C SER A 464 -22.54 4.50 0.51
N HIS A 465 -21.45 4.60 -0.28
CA HIS A 465 -20.09 4.40 0.21
C HIS A 465 -19.70 5.45 1.26
N GLN A 466 -20.10 6.72 1.05
CA GLN A 466 -19.80 7.81 1.98
C GLN A 466 -20.48 7.64 3.33
N VAL A 467 -21.70 7.06 3.35
CA VAL A 467 -22.41 6.78 4.62
C VAL A 467 -21.61 5.81 5.49
N ILE A 468 -21.17 4.69 4.93
CA ILE A 468 -20.39 3.70 5.66
C ILE A 468 -19.00 4.26 6.02
N GLU A 469 -18.35 4.97 5.10
CA GLU A 469 -17.08 5.63 5.38
C GLU A 469 -17.14 6.51 6.63
N GLU A 470 -18.12 7.42 6.74
CA GLU A 470 -18.24 8.33 7.88
C GLU A 470 -18.48 7.59 9.20
N PHE A 471 -19.25 6.50 9.18
CA PHE A 471 -19.50 5.73 10.40
C PHE A 471 -18.30 4.88 10.81
N MET A 472 -17.56 4.33 9.84
CA MET A 472 -16.30 3.64 10.12
C MET A 472 -15.23 4.61 10.65
N LEU A 473 -15.14 5.82 10.11
CA LEU A 473 -14.28 6.89 10.63
C LEU A 473 -14.68 7.26 12.07
N ALA A 474 -15.98 7.43 12.34
CA ALA A 474 -16.47 7.73 13.67
C ALA A 474 -16.11 6.63 14.69
N GLY A 475 -16.29 5.35 14.34
CA GLY A 475 -15.91 4.21 15.17
C GLY A 475 -14.40 4.15 15.44
N ASN A 476 -13.58 4.35 14.41
CA ASN A 476 -12.12 4.37 14.52
C ASN A 476 -11.63 5.52 15.41
N GLU A 477 -12.18 6.73 15.26
CA GLU A 477 -11.84 7.90 16.07
C GLU A 477 -12.31 7.74 17.52
N ALA A 478 -13.51 7.24 17.76
CA ALA A 478 -14.05 7.05 19.10
C ALA A 478 -13.22 6.07 19.92
N VAL A 479 -12.82 4.94 19.33
CA VAL A 479 -11.94 3.95 19.97
C VAL A 479 -10.55 4.54 20.21
N ALA A 480 -9.98 5.24 19.23
CA ALA A 480 -8.67 5.87 19.34
C ALA A 480 -8.66 6.93 20.46
N GLN A 481 -9.71 7.76 20.54
CA GLN A 481 -9.87 8.77 21.59
C GLN A 481 -9.96 8.11 22.98
N ARG A 482 -10.73 7.03 23.11
CA ARG A 482 -10.84 6.29 24.38
C ARG A 482 -9.50 5.74 24.85
N MET A 483 -8.67 5.23 23.92
CA MET A 483 -7.30 4.76 24.23
C MET A 483 -6.41 5.93 24.66
N ALA A 484 -6.52 7.09 23.99
CA ALA A 484 -5.77 8.30 24.34
C ALA A 484 -6.17 8.86 25.70
N ASP A 485 -7.48 8.91 26.04
CA ASP A 485 -8.00 9.35 27.34
C ASP A 485 -7.49 8.48 28.51
N LEU A 486 -7.16 7.22 28.22
CA LEU A 486 -6.55 6.28 29.17
C LEU A 486 -5.01 6.34 29.19
N GLU A 487 -4.41 7.27 28.46
CA GLU A 487 -2.95 7.44 28.33
C GLU A 487 -2.22 6.13 27.93
N LEU A 488 -2.83 5.35 27.03
CA LEU A 488 -2.28 4.09 26.54
C LEU A 488 -1.50 4.30 25.23
N PHE A 489 -0.37 3.61 25.09
CA PHE A 489 0.18 3.36 23.75
C PHE A 489 -0.65 2.28 23.07
N TYR A 490 -1.06 2.53 21.82
CA TYR A 490 -1.87 1.63 21.02
C TYR A 490 -1.44 1.70 19.56
N MET A 491 -1.92 0.78 18.73
CA MET A 491 -1.63 0.77 17.30
C MET A 491 -2.43 1.87 16.59
N ARG A 492 -1.81 3.03 16.41
CA ARG A 492 -2.37 4.15 15.65
C ARG A 492 -2.19 3.93 14.15
N ARG A 493 -3.07 4.51 13.36
CA ARG A 493 -2.87 4.73 11.93
C ARG A 493 -2.47 6.18 11.74
N ILE A 494 -1.19 6.42 11.61
CA ILE A 494 -0.64 7.76 11.46
C ILE A 494 -0.47 8.13 9.99
N HIS A 495 -0.73 9.41 9.67
CA HIS A 495 -0.43 10.00 8.37
C HIS A 495 0.28 11.34 8.60
N PRO A 496 1.63 11.36 8.52
CA PRO A 496 2.38 12.56 8.79
C PRO A 496 2.09 13.68 7.79
N GLN A 497 2.28 14.92 8.22
CA GLN A 497 2.20 16.08 7.34
C GLN A 497 3.26 16.01 6.23
N PRO A 498 2.95 16.48 5.00
CA PRO A 498 3.94 16.60 3.95
C PRO A 498 5.16 17.42 4.37
N SER A 499 6.36 17.07 3.85
CA SER A 499 7.57 17.83 4.16
C SER A 499 7.49 19.26 3.60
N GLU A 500 8.13 20.23 4.29
CA GLU A 500 8.13 21.63 3.85
C GLU A 500 8.67 21.81 2.41
N GLN A 501 9.63 20.99 2.03
CA GLN A 501 10.19 21.00 0.68
C GLN A 501 9.14 20.61 -0.37
N LYS A 502 8.35 19.53 -0.11
CA LYS A 502 7.28 19.10 -1.01
C LYS A 502 6.16 20.14 -1.10
N LEU A 503 5.78 20.75 0.03
CA LEU A 503 4.77 21.81 0.05
C LEU A 503 5.22 23.07 -0.68
N THR A 504 6.51 23.42 -0.62
CA THR A 504 7.07 24.52 -1.40
C THR A 504 7.01 24.22 -2.90
N GLN A 505 7.42 23.02 -3.32
CA GLN A 505 7.31 22.59 -4.72
C GLN A 505 5.86 22.54 -5.21
N LEU A 506 4.93 22.10 -4.37
CA LEU A 506 3.51 22.11 -4.69
C LEU A 506 2.98 23.54 -4.85
N THR A 507 3.39 24.48 -3.97
CA THR A 507 3.02 25.90 -4.07
C THR A 507 3.50 26.50 -5.39
N GLU A 508 4.78 26.29 -5.74
CA GLU A 508 5.34 26.76 -7.02
C GLU A 508 4.58 26.17 -8.23
N PHE A 509 4.23 24.90 -8.17
CA PHE A 509 3.48 24.24 -9.24
C PHE A 509 2.06 24.81 -9.40
N VAL A 510 1.31 24.98 -8.30
CA VAL A 510 -0.06 25.51 -8.31
C VAL A 510 -0.10 26.96 -8.80
N GLN A 511 0.86 27.80 -8.35
CA GLN A 511 1.00 29.18 -8.83
C GLN A 511 1.28 29.26 -10.33
N GLN A 512 2.04 28.31 -10.90
CA GLN A 512 2.31 28.26 -12.35
C GLN A 512 1.07 27.90 -13.16
N LEU A 513 0.12 27.18 -12.58
CA LEU A 513 -1.17 26.88 -13.19
C LEU A 513 -2.17 28.05 -13.09
N GLY A 514 -1.79 29.15 -12.42
CA GLY A 514 -2.56 30.38 -12.35
C GLY A 514 -3.51 30.48 -11.15
N ILE A 515 -3.40 29.57 -10.19
CA ILE A 515 -4.14 29.67 -8.92
C ILE A 515 -3.32 30.53 -7.95
N GLU A 516 -3.93 31.61 -7.47
CA GLU A 516 -3.29 32.48 -6.48
C GLU A 516 -3.24 31.81 -5.12
N CYS A 517 -2.05 31.54 -4.60
CA CYS A 517 -1.82 31.07 -3.25
C CYS A 517 -0.47 31.56 -2.72
N ASP A 518 -0.43 31.93 -1.42
CA ASP A 518 0.82 32.39 -0.80
C ASP A 518 1.71 31.21 -0.40
N SER A 519 1.14 30.22 0.25
CA SER A 519 1.86 29.01 0.71
C SER A 519 0.90 27.88 1.05
N LEU A 520 1.16 26.69 0.54
CA LEU A 520 0.39 25.48 0.82
C LEU A 520 0.82 24.75 2.12
N LYS A 521 1.49 25.46 3.05
CA LYS A 521 1.83 24.91 4.38
C LYS A 521 0.60 24.69 5.26
N SER A 522 -0.47 25.48 5.04
CA SER A 522 -1.75 25.29 5.71
C SER A 522 -2.60 24.25 4.98
N ARG A 523 -3.18 23.28 5.73
CA ARG A 523 -4.13 22.33 5.14
C ARG A 523 -5.37 23.01 4.54
N PHE A 524 -5.80 24.13 5.10
CA PHE A 524 -6.94 24.89 4.59
C PHE A 524 -6.64 25.51 3.23
N GLU A 525 -5.39 25.94 2.99
CA GLU A 525 -4.96 26.39 1.68
C GLU A 525 -4.89 25.25 0.66
N VAL A 526 -4.36 24.08 1.06
CA VAL A 526 -4.39 22.89 0.22
C VAL A 526 -5.83 22.52 -0.16
N LYS A 527 -6.73 22.54 0.83
CA LYS A 527 -8.16 22.28 0.61
C LYS A 527 -8.78 23.31 -0.33
N ARG A 528 -8.53 24.62 -0.12
CA ARG A 528 -9.02 25.69 -0.99
C ARG A 528 -8.59 25.50 -2.44
N VAL A 529 -7.31 25.17 -2.65
CA VAL A 529 -6.77 24.92 -4.01
C VAL A 529 -7.46 23.72 -4.66
N ILE A 530 -7.73 22.64 -3.92
CA ILE A 530 -8.47 21.48 -4.42
C ILE A 530 -9.89 21.89 -4.83
N GLU A 531 -10.59 22.65 -3.98
CA GLU A 531 -11.97 23.12 -4.23
C GLU A 531 -12.05 24.10 -5.41
N GLU A 532 -11.08 25.02 -5.52
CA GLU A 532 -10.99 25.96 -6.67
C GLU A 532 -10.68 25.27 -8.00
N SER A 533 -9.95 24.14 -7.93
CA SER A 533 -9.58 23.38 -9.13
C SER A 533 -10.70 22.50 -9.69
N GLU A 534 -11.83 22.32 -8.99
CA GLU A 534 -12.90 21.36 -9.37
C GLU A 534 -13.47 21.59 -10.77
N ASP A 535 -13.64 22.86 -11.19
CA ASP A 535 -14.17 23.24 -12.50
C ASP A 535 -13.05 23.57 -13.53
N MET A 536 -11.76 23.35 -13.17
CA MET A 536 -10.62 23.66 -14.04
C MET A 536 -10.20 22.46 -14.90
N PRO A 537 -9.72 22.69 -16.12
CA PRO A 537 -9.12 21.62 -16.93
C PRO A 537 -7.93 20.94 -16.25
N GLU A 538 -7.21 21.68 -15.41
CA GLU A 538 -6.01 21.24 -14.69
C GLU A 538 -6.34 20.48 -13.38
N ARG A 539 -7.61 20.24 -13.06
CA ARG A 539 -8.07 19.55 -11.84
C ARG A 539 -7.27 18.27 -11.54
N HIS A 540 -7.17 17.37 -12.53
CA HIS A 540 -6.45 16.13 -12.36
C HIS A 540 -4.96 16.35 -12.04
N ALA A 541 -4.33 17.33 -12.70
CA ALA A 541 -2.94 17.70 -12.43
C ALA A 541 -2.72 18.16 -11.00
N ILE A 542 -3.62 19.00 -10.50
CA ILE A 542 -3.55 19.55 -9.14
C ILE A 542 -3.77 18.44 -8.10
N HIS A 543 -4.80 17.60 -8.29
CA HIS A 543 -5.07 16.47 -7.38
C HIS A 543 -3.90 15.48 -7.33
N PHE A 544 -3.31 15.13 -8.48
CA PHE A 544 -2.11 14.29 -8.52
C PHE A 544 -0.89 14.96 -7.86
N ALA A 545 -0.69 16.26 -8.06
CA ALA A 545 0.42 16.96 -7.43
C ALA A 545 0.27 17.04 -5.91
N VAL A 546 -0.96 17.26 -5.41
CA VAL A 546 -1.28 17.21 -3.98
C VAL A 546 -1.01 15.82 -3.45
N LEU A 547 -1.52 14.76 -4.10
CA LEU A 547 -1.28 13.37 -3.70
C LEU A 547 0.22 13.04 -3.60
N ARG A 548 1.00 13.38 -4.62
CA ARG A 548 2.46 13.14 -4.64
C ARG A 548 3.22 13.92 -3.56
N SER A 549 2.66 15.01 -3.05
CA SER A 549 3.23 15.75 -1.94
C SER A 549 3.01 15.05 -0.59
N MET A 550 1.95 14.24 -0.45
CA MET A 550 1.58 13.55 0.77
C MET A 550 2.62 12.49 1.17
N GLN A 551 2.61 12.12 2.43
CA GLN A 551 3.32 10.96 2.95
C GLN A 551 2.38 9.74 2.94
N LYS A 552 2.93 8.54 3.11
CA LYS A 552 2.12 7.34 3.29
C LYS A 552 1.61 7.24 4.71
N ALA A 553 0.37 6.80 4.87
CA ALA A 553 -0.13 6.38 6.16
C ALA A 553 0.52 5.05 6.56
N VAL A 554 0.92 4.91 7.83
CA VAL A 554 1.56 3.71 8.38
C VAL A 554 1.00 3.39 9.77
N TYR A 555 1.23 2.17 10.24
CA TYR A 555 0.92 1.78 11.61
C TYR A 555 2.09 2.11 12.54
N SER A 556 1.83 2.83 13.62
CA SER A 556 2.82 3.22 14.63
C SER A 556 2.13 3.57 15.95
N PRO A 557 2.76 3.36 17.12
CA PRO A 557 2.24 3.89 18.39
C PRO A 557 2.53 5.39 18.59
N GLU A 558 3.23 6.06 17.66
CA GLU A 558 3.59 7.48 17.76
C GLU A 558 2.37 8.40 17.65
N GLU A 559 2.39 9.52 18.42
CA GLU A 559 1.30 10.51 18.45
C GLU A 559 1.49 11.59 17.39
N VAL A 560 1.33 11.20 16.13
CA VAL A 560 1.50 12.08 14.96
C VAL A 560 0.17 12.58 14.42
N GLY A 561 -0.92 11.84 14.64
CA GLY A 561 -2.24 12.07 14.05
C GLY A 561 -2.35 11.66 12.58
N HIS A 562 -3.50 11.92 11.98
CA HIS A 562 -3.77 11.59 10.57
C HIS A 562 -4.06 12.85 9.75
N TYR A 563 -3.03 13.35 9.03
CA TYR A 563 -3.08 14.64 8.32
C TYR A 563 -4.24 14.75 7.33
N ALA A 564 -4.47 13.77 6.45
CA ALA A 564 -5.54 13.85 5.45
C ALA A 564 -6.95 13.86 6.06
N LEU A 565 -7.19 13.13 7.15
CA LEU A 565 -8.47 13.08 7.85
C LEU A 565 -8.69 14.26 8.81
N ASN A 566 -7.63 14.99 9.14
CA ASN A 566 -7.62 16.00 10.20
C ASN A 566 -7.99 15.41 11.57
N SER A 567 -7.51 14.22 11.88
CA SER A 567 -7.76 13.52 13.13
C SER A 567 -6.49 13.49 13.99
N GLU A 568 -6.58 13.87 15.26
CA GLU A 568 -5.47 13.83 16.21
C GLU A 568 -5.24 12.40 16.73
N ASN A 569 -6.32 11.67 16.99
CA ASN A 569 -6.29 10.30 17.44
C ASN A 569 -7.04 9.40 16.46
N TYR A 570 -6.30 8.52 15.78
CA TYR A 570 -6.88 7.64 14.78
C TYR A 570 -6.26 6.25 14.87
N CYS A 571 -7.09 5.22 14.86
CA CYS A 571 -6.67 3.82 14.72
C CYS A 571 -7.57 3.10 13.73
N HIS A 572 -7.21 1.90 13.38
CA HIS A 572 -8.09 0.99 12.67
C HIS A 572 -8.72 0.00 13.67
N PHE A 573 -10.04 -0.03 13.72
CA PHE A 573 -10.85 -0.88 14.60
C PHE A 573 -11.90 -1.67 13.81
N THR A 574 -12.29 -1.17 12.64
CA THR A 574 -13.52 -1.54 11.95
C THR A 574 -13.40 -2.73 10.99
N SER A 575 -12.21 -3.37 10.83
CA SER A 575 -12.09 -4.52 9.91
C SER A 575 -11.11 -5.59 10.42
N PRO A 576 -11.39 -6.24 11.56
CA PRO A 576 -10.49 -7.26 12.16
C PRO A 576 -10.45 -8.58 11.39
N ILE A 577 -11.40 -8.88 10.51
CA ILE A 577 -11.39 -10.08 9.66
C ILE A 577 -10.23 -10.02 8.69
N ARG A 578 -9.92 -8.82 8.19
CA ARG A 578 -8.95 -8.61 7.11
C ARG A 578 -7.73 -7.78 7.47
N ARG A 579 -7.62 -7.22 8.69
CA ARG A 579 -6.47 -6.42 9.13
C ARG A 579 -6.03 -6.82 10.54
N TYR A 580 -4.80 -7.29 10.68
CA TYR A 580 -4.24 -7.69 11.98
C TYR A 580 -4.14 -6.54 13.01
N PRO A 581 -3.80 -5.28 12.64
CA PRO A 581 -3.83 -4.16 13.57
C PRO A 581 -5.19 -3.94 14.25
N ASP A 582 -6.30 -4.13 13.54
CA ASP A 582 -7.65 -4.05 14.09
C ASP A 582 -7.88 -5.13 15.16
N LEU A 583 -7.41 -6.35 14.89
CA LEU A 583 -7.49 -7.45 15.88
C LEU A 583 -6.70 -7.13 17.15
N ILE A 584 -5.56 -6.45 17.06
CA ILE A 584 -4.83 -5.98 18.24
C ILE A 584 -5.63 -4.93 19.01
N ILE A 585 -6.25 -3.97 18.32
CA ILE A 585 -7.13 -2.97 18.96
C ILE A 585 -8.32 -3.65 19.63
N HIS A 586 -8.97 -4.63 18.99
CA HIS A 586 -10.05 -5.42 19.60
C HIS A 586 -9.65 -6.09 20.91
N ARG A 587 -8.46 -6.67 20.98
CA ARG A 587 -7.92 -7.27 22.22
C ARG A 587 -7.71 -6.22 23.31
N MET A 588 -7.16 -5.06 22.95
CA MET A 588 -6.97 -3.96 23.91
C MET A 588 -8.31 -3.41 24.41
N VAL A 589 -9.29 -3.22 23.51
CA VAL A 589 -10.68 -2.83 23.88
C VAL A 589 -11.30 -3.87 24.79
N GLY A 590 -11.13 -5.15 24.48
CA GLY A 590 -11.60 -6.25 25.31
C GLY A 590 -11.03 -6.24 26.73
N ASP A 591 -9.72 -5.98 26.87
CA ASP A 591 -9.09 -5.84 28.19
C ASP A 591 -9.63 -4.64 28.97
N ILE A 592 -9.88 -3.50 28.28
CA ILE A 592 -10.47 -2.31 28.92
C ILE A 592 -11.88 -2.61 29.45
N ILE A 593 -12.72 -3.25 28.64
CA ILE A 593 -14.09 -3.64 29.03
C ILE A 593 -14.06 -4.58 30.23
N ASP A 594 -13.12 -5.54 30.25
CA ASP A 594 -12.93 -6.48 31.35
C ASP A 594 -12.28 -5.86 32.59
N GLY A 595 -11.96 -4.56 32.59
CA GLY A 595 -11.25 -3.86 33.68
C GLY A 595 -9.80 -4.30 33.85
N LYS A 596 -9.23 -4.94 32.85
CA LYS A 596 -7.81 -5.34 32.80
C LYS A 596 -6.96 -4.22 32.21
N LYS A 597 -5.67 -4.25 32.52
CA LYS A 597 -4.72 -3.35 31.87
C LYS A 597 -4.28 -3.93 30.51
N PRO A 598 -4.53 -3.24 29.40
CA PRO A 598 -4.05 -3.69 28.09
C PRO A 598 -2.53 -3.74 28.01
N ASP A 599 -2.01 -4.59 27.14
CA ASP A 599 -0.58 -4.59 26.78
C ASP A 599 -0.28 -3.41 25.87
N SER A 600 0.32 -2.36 26.44
CA SER A 600 0.63 -1.08 25.81
C SER A 600 2.14 -0.80 25.76
N ASP A 601 2.95 -1.81 25.42
CA ASP A 601 4.40 -1.67 25.27
C ASP A 601 4.75 -0.96 23.95
N PHE A 602 5.41 0.20 24.03
CA PHE A 602 5.73 1.05 22.88
C PHE A 602 6.68 0.38 21.89
N GLU A 603 7.75 -0.29 22.37
CA GLU A 603 8.74 -0.92 21.47
C GLU A 603 8.12 -2.10 20.72
N ARG A 604 7.31 -2.91 21.41
CA ARG A 604 6.59 -4.02 20.80
C ARG A 604 5.59 -3.53 19.75
N LEU A 605 4.79 -2.51 20.08
CA LEU A 605 3.83 -1.91 19.14
C LEU A 605 4.52 -1.27 17.93
N SER A 606 5.69 -0.65 18.11
CA SER A 606 6.49 -0.09 17.00
C SER A 606 6.99 -1.18 16.05
N MET A 607 7.50 -2.30 16.59
CA MET A 607 7.91 -3.44 15.75
C MET A 607 6.73 -4.05 15.00
N LEU A 608 5.61 -4.21 15.68
CA LEU A 608 4.38 -4.75 15.09
C LEU A 608 3.81 -3.81 14.02
N GLY A 609 3.81 -2.49 14.26
CA GLY A 609 3.35 -1.49 13.30
C GLY A 609 4.19 -1.49 12.02
N LYS A 610 5.51 -1.60 12.15
CA LYS A 610 6.40 -1.75 11.00
C LYS A 610 6.10 -3.02 10.22
N HIS A 611 5.97 -4.16 10.89
CA HIS A 611 5.62 -5.44 10.28
C HIS A 611 4.30 -5.37 9.48
N CYS A 612 3.22 -4.88 10.12
CA CYS A 612 1.91 -4.75 9.46
C CYS A 612 1.96 -3.78 8.27
N SER A 613 2.71 -2.66 8.38
CA SER A 613 2.85 -1.70 7.27
C SER A 613 3.64 -2.28 6.09
N GLU A 614 4.65 -3.12 6.33
CA GLU A 614 5.39 -3.82 5.29
C GLU A 614 4.51 -4.87 4.58
N LEU A 615 3.67 -5.62 5.31
CA LEU A 615 2.75 -6.60 4.75
C LEU A 615 1.61 -5.93 3.97
N GLU A 616 1.03 -4.84 4.49
CA GLU A 616 0.05 -4.03 3.77
C GLU A 616 0.63 -3.49 2.44
N LYS A 617 1.88 -3.01 2.49
CA LYS A 617 2.57 -2.56 1.28
C LYS A 617 2.73 -3.70 0.27
N ARG A 618 3.17 -4.88 0.71
CA ARG A 618 3.32 -6.08 -0.14
C ARG A 618 2.00 -6.45 -0.81
N ALA A 619 0.91 -6.49 -0.05
CA ALA A 619 -0.43 -6.79 -0.56
C ALA A 619 -0.88 -5.78 -1.63
N THR A 620 -0.72 -4.48 -1.34
CA THR A 620 -1.10 -3.41 -2.28
C THR A 620 -0.24 -3.43 -3.55
N ASP A 621 1.07 -3.67 -3.42
CA ASP A 621 1.98 -3.73 -4.57
C ASP A 621 1.62 -4.94 -5.46
N ALA A 622 1.27 -6.10 -4.88
CA ALA A 622 0.82 -7.29 -5.63
C ALA A 622 -0.51 -7.07 -6.37
N GLU A 623 -1.51 -6.46 -5.71
CA GLU A 623 -2.80 -6.09 -6.30
C GLU A 623 -2.62 -5.18 -7.52
N ARG A 624 -1.79 -4.14 -7.40
CA ARG A 624 -1.51 -3.18 -8.48
C ARG A 624 -0.77 -3.83 -9.64
N GLU A 625 0.24 -4.63 -9.32
CA GLU A 625 1.03 -5.31 -10.34
C GLU A 625 0.17 -6.28 -11.14
N LEU A 626 -0.72 -7.04 -10.48
CA LEU A 626 -1.65 -7.93 -11.19
C LEU A 626 -2.67 -7.16 -12.01
N THR A 627 -3.25 -6.09 -11.47
CA THR A 627 -4.17 -5.20 -12.20
C THR A 627 -3.49 -4.66 -13.47
N LYS A 628 -2.25 -4.16 -13.33
CA LYS A 628 -1.45 -3.70 -14.46
C LYS A 628 -1.19 -4.81 -15.49
N LEU A 629 -0.78 -6.00 -15.01
CA LEU A 629 -0.51 -7.13 -15.88
C LEU A 629 -1.74 -7.58 -16.66
N LYS A 630 -2.90 -7.69 -16.00
CA LYS A 630 -4.18 -8.02 -16.64
C LYS A 630 -4.57 -6.96 -17.67
N LEU A 631 -4.40 -5.66 -17.36
CA LEU A 631 -4.64 -4.58 -18.34
C LEU A 631 -3.68 -4.67 -19.53
N LEU A 632 -2.40 -4.97 -19.33
CA LEU A 632 -1.43 -5.13 -20.41
C LEU A 632 -1.79 -6.31 -21.29
N ASN A 633 -2.17 -7.47 -20.70
CA ASN A 633 -2.65 -8.62 -21.47
C ASN A 633 -3.87 -8.25 -22.33
N PHE A 634 -4.83 -7.50 -21.76
CA PHE A 634 -6.01 -7.01 -22.49
C PHE A 634 -5.65 -6.01 -23.60
N MET A 635 -4.59 -5.21 -23.42
CA MET A 635 -4.13 -4.24 -24.42
C MET A 635 -3.34 -4.88 -25.55
N THR A 636 -2.85 -6.12 -25.42
CA THR A 636 -2.07 -6.81 -26.45
C THR A 636 -2.86 -6.92 -27.77
N ASP A 637 -4.14 -7.23 -27.70
CA ASP A 637 -5.03 -7.33 -28.87
C ASP A 637 -5.49 -5.96 -29.41
N LYS A 638 -5.07 -4.87 -28.76
CA LYS A 638 -5.51 -3.50 -29.08
C LYS A 638 -4.40 -2.63 -29.69
N VAL A 639 -3.29 -3.25 -30.08
CA VAL A 639 -2.21 -2.53 -30.80
C VAL A 639 -2.79 -1.89 -32.05
N GLY A 640 -2.51 -0.60 -32.25
CA GLY A 640 -3.09 0.23 -33.32
C GLY A 640 -4.43 0.89 -32.97
N GLN A 641 -5.08 0.54 -31.85
CA GLN A 641 -6.32 1.18 -31.41
C GLN A 641 -6.05 2.62 -30.95
N LYS A 642 -6.96 3.52 -31.29
CA LYS A 642 -6.95 4.93 -30.89
C LYS A 642 -7.89 5.16 -29.73
N MET A 643 -7.48 5.99 -28.77
CA MET A 643 -8.27 6.33 -27.60
C MET A 643 -7.94 7.74 -27.08
N SER A 644 -8.85 8.32 -26.30
CA SER A 644 -8.57 9.50 -25.52
C SER A 644 -7.75 9.14 -24.28
N ALA A 645 -6.79 9.97 -23.90
CA ALA A 645 -5.98 9.77 -22.72
C ALA A 645 -5.73 11.09 -21.98
N VAL A 646 -5.47 11.01 -20.67
CA VAL A 646 -5.09 12.15 -19.83
C VAL A 646 -3.63 11.98 -19.40
N ILE A 647 -2.84 13.03 -19.50
CA ILE A 647 -1.44 13.02 -19.07
C ILE A 647 -1.36 12.92 -17.56
N THR A 648 -0.77 11.83 -17.06
CA THR A 648 -0.58 11.51 -15.62
C THR A 648 0.83 11.81 -15.14
N GLY A 649 1.79 12.00 -16.08
CA GLY A 649 3.18 12.30 -15.73
C GLY A 649 3.94 12.91 -16.89
N VAL A 650 4.87 13.85 -16.59
CA VAL A 650 5.75 14.47 -17.57
C VAL A 650 7.18 14.43 -17.07
N GLU A 651 8.07 13.85 -17.88
CA GLU A 651 9.47 13.68 -17.59
C GLU A 651 10.35 14.10 -18.79
N ALA A 652 11.64 14.29 -18.54
CA ALA A 652 12.57 14.71 -19.60
C ALA A 652 12.68 13.72 -20.78
N PHE A 653 12.32 12.45 -20.58
CA PHE A 653 12.42 11.40 -21.59
C PHE A 653 11.08 11.04 -22.23
N GLY A 654 9.95 11.53 -21.73
CA GLY A 654 8.63 11.23 -22.27
C GLY A 654 7.48 11.70 -21.38
N VAL A 655 6.29 11.34 -21.83
CA VAL A 655 5.02 11.67 -21.18
C VAL A 655 4.31 10.38 -20.82
N PHE A 656 3.76 10.29 -19.60
CA PHE A 656 2.87 9.21 -19.19
C PHE A 656 1.43 9.64 -19.38
N ALA A 657 0.61 8.76 -19.89
CA ALA A 657 -0.81 9.04 -20.11
C ALA A 657 -1.65 7.82 -19.76
N GLN A 658 -2.83 8.06 -19.17
CA GLN A 658 -3.81 7.05 -18.85
C GLN A 658 -5.01 7.17 -19.80
N GLY A 659 -5.42 6.05 -20.40
CA GLY A 659 -6.61 6.00 -21.25
C GLY A 659 -7.88 6.32 -20.46
N VAL A 660 -8.82 7.02 -21.12
CA VAL A 660 -10.12 7.38 -20.53
C VAL A 660 -11.10 6.22 -20.64
N GLU A 661 -11.15 5.56 -21.79
CA GLU A 661 -12.08 4.45 -22.07
C GLU A 661 -11.58 3.13 -21.45
N ILE A 662 -10.28 2.91 -21.51
CA ILE A 662 -9.57 1.80 -20.87
C ILE A 662 -8.50 2.43 -20.00
N PRO A 663 -8.62 2.36 -18.68
CA PRO A 663 -7.74 3.09 -17.75
C PRO A 663 -6.34 2.46 -17.62
N ALA A 664 -5.73 2.09 -18.75
CA ALA A 664 -4.37 1.60 -18.84
C ALA A 664 -3.41 2.78 -18.97
N GLU A 665 -2.35 2.81 -18.16
CA GLU A 665 -1.32 3.83 -18.26
C GLU A 665 -0.18 3.36 -19.15
N GLY A 666 0.21 4.24 -20.11
CA GLY A 666 1.32 4.02 -21.02
C GLY A 666 2.26 5.21 -21.10
N MET A 667 3.47 4.97 -21.59
CA MET A 667 4.48 5.99 -21.82
C MET A 667 4.49 6.41 -23.29
N ILE A 668 4.64 7.69 -23.54
CA ILE A 668 4.91 8.26 -24.85
C ILE A 668 6.36 8.75 -24.82
N PRO A 669 7.32 8.02 -25.39
CA PRO A 669 8.70 8.47 -25.47
C PRO A 669 8.82 9.79 -26.20
N VAL A 670 9.80 10.64 -25.88
CA VAL A 670 10.07 11.90 -26.62
C VAL A 670 10.24 11.64 -28.12
N ALA A 671 10.74 10.46 -28.50
CA ALA A 671 10.89 10.07 -29.91
C ALA A 671 9.55 9.90 -30.63
N ASN A 672 8.47 9.59 -29.90
CA ASN A 672 7.12 9.38 -30.43
C ASN A 672 6.23 10.64 -30.31
N LEU A 673 6.78 11.73 -29.76
CA LEU A 673 6.16 13.05 -29.77
C LEU A 673 6.31 13.67 -31.17
N PRO A 674 5.47 14.68 -31.56
CA PRO A 674 5.65 15.43 -32.79
C PRO A 674 7.08 15.90 -32.95
N PRO A 675 7.66 15.85 -34.18
CA PRO A 675 9.08 16.11 -34.40
C PRO A 675 9.51 17.52 -33.98
N ASP A 676 10.07 17.69 -32.81
CA ASP A 676 10.61 18.93 -32.26
C ASP A 676 11.78 18.65 -31.30
N LYS A 677 12.44 19.70 -30.84
CA LYS A 677 13.38 19.64 -29.74
C LYS A 677 12.66 20.06 -28.46
N TYR A 678 12.43 19.11 -27.59
CA TYR A 678 11.72 19.35 -26.33
C TYR A 678 12.65 19.77 -25.20
N GLN A 679 12.17 20.70 -24.39
CA GLN A 679 12.79 21.15 -23.15
C GLN A 679 11.82 20.81 -21.98
N TYR A 680 12.33 20.11 -20.98
CA TYR A 680 11.60 19.79 -19.77
C TYR A 680 11.77 20.90 -18.73
N ASP A 681 10.66 21.44 -18.24
CA ASP A 681 10.63 22.32 -17.08
C ASP A 681 10.14 21.53 -15.85
N ARG A 682 11.05 21.32 -14.91
CA ARG A 682 10.77 20.55 -13.71
C ARG A 682 9.76 21.24 -12.79
N ALA A 683 9.72 22.57 -12.76
CA ALA A 683 8.86 23.33 -11.86
C ALA A 683 7.40 23.26 -12.30
N SER A 684 7.14 23.45 -13.61
CA SER A 684 5.79 23.33 -14.19
C SER A 684 5.42 21.91 -14.62
N ARG A 685 6.36 20.93 -14.52
CA ARG A 685 6.18 19.58 -15.08
C ARG A 685 5.65 19.60 -16.50
N THR A 686 6.27 20.43 -17.33
CA THR A 686 5.88 20.66 -18.72
C THR A 686 7.01 20.27 -19.66
N LEU A 687 6.68 19.63 -20.75
CA LEU A 687 7.58 19.34 -21.86
C LEU A 687 7.22 20.26 -23.04
N SER A 688 8.03 21.27 -23.30
CA SER A 688 7.74 22.30 -24.32
C SER A 688 8.63 22.13 -25.56
N GLY A 689 8.03 22.13 -26.75
CA GLY A 689 8.69 22.09 -28.03
C GLY A 689 9.25 23.45 -28.43
N PHE A 690 10.45 23.45 -29.00
CA PHE A 690 11.18 24.67 -29.31
C PHE A 690 10.72 25.35 -30.63
N LYS A 691 10.28 24.55 -31.63
CA LYS A 691 9.91 25.07 -32.96
C LYS A 691 8.41 25.37 -33.10
N ASP A 692 7.61 24.37 -32.77
CA ASP A 692 6.18 24.34 -33.08
C ASP A 692 5.31 24.76 -31.90
N GLY A 693 5.92 25.00 -30.73
CA GLY A 693 5.22 25.45 -29.51
C GLY A 693 4.30 24.38 -28.93
N ASN A 694 4.53 23.09 -29.23
CA ASN A 694 3.81 22.01 -28.60
C ASN A 694 4.13 21.98 -27.12
N GLU A 695 3.13 21.94 -26.27
CA GLU A 695 3.29 21.79 -24.82
C GLU A 695 2.50 20.58 -24.34
N PHE A 696 3.14 19.76 -23.49
CA PHE A 696 2.53 18.62 -22.82
C PHE A 696 2.62 18.86 -21.32
N ARG A 697 1.48 18.96 -20.66
CA ARG A 697 1.35 19.25 -19.23
C ARG A 697 0.62 18.12 -18.53
N LEU A 698 0.88 18.01 -17.25
CA LEU A 698 0.11 17.10 -16.38
C LEU A 698 -1.39 17.50 -16.46
N GLY A 699 -2.29 16.52 -16.67
CA GLY A 699 -3.73 16.74 -16.79
C GLY A 699 -4.27 17.06 -18.19
N ASP A 700 -3.40 17.34 -19.17
CA ASP A 700 -3.84 17.60 -20.55
C ASP A 700 -4.49 16.36 -21.15
N GLN A 701 -5.60 16.56 -21.87
CA GLN A 701 -6.24 15.52 -22.68
C GLN A 701 -5.59 15.42 -24.03
N ILE A 702 -5.21 14.22 -24.43
CA ILE A 702 -4.55 13.91 -25.68
C ILE A 702 -5.22 12.73 -26.40
N GLN A 703 -5.04 12.65 -27.71
CA GLN A 703 -5.42 11.45 -28.48
C GLN A 703 -4.18 10.60 -28.71
N VAL A 704 -4.26 9.34 -28.29
CA VAL A 704 -3.16 8.39 -28.40
C VAL A 704 -3.55 7.17 -29.22
N GLN A 705 -2.54 6.50 -29.77
CA GLN A 705 -2.66 5.19 -30.39
C GLN A 705 -1.75 4.22 -29.65
N VAL A 706 -2.23 3.00 -29.39
CA VAL A 706 -1.43 1.95 -28.77
C VAL A 706 -0.32 1.53 -29.75
N ALA A 707 0.94 1.72 -29.36
CA ALA A 707 2.09 1.46 -30.22
C ALA A 707 2.74 0.11 -29.90
N VAL A 708 3.12 -0.11 -28.63
CA VAL A 708 3.77 -1.33 -28.19
C VAL A 708 3.16 -1.77 -26.86
N VAL A 709 2.94 -3.07 -26.72
CA VAL A 709 2.50 -3.68 -25.46
C VAL A 709 3.44 -4.84 -25.15
N ASP A 710 4.11 -4.77 -24.00
CA ASP A 710 4.97 -5.83 -23.50
C ASP A 710 4.59 -6.18 -22.06
N PRO A 711 3.81 -7.27 -21.87
CA PRO A 711 3.41 -7.72 -20.56
C PRO A 711 4.56 -8.28 -19.71
N ASP A 712 5.62 -8.82 -20.31
CA ASP A 712 6.76 -9.38 -19.57
C ASP A 712 7.61 -8.26 -18.95
N ASP A 713 7.91 -7.20 -19.73
CA ASP A 713 8.63 -6.01 -19.25
C ASP A 713 7.71 -4.99 -18.58
N ARG A 714 6.41 -5.29 -18.43
CA ARG A 714 5.41 -4.40 -17.82
C ARG A 714 5.32 -3.03 -18.48
N THR A 715 5.47 -2.97 -19.81
CA THR A 715 5.48 -1.72 -20.56
C THR A 715 4.32 -1.61 -21.54
N LEU A 716 3.78 -0.37 -21.62
CA LEU A 716 2.81 0.05 -22.63
C LEU A 716 3.32 1.35 -23.22
N GLU A 717 3.52 1.37 -24.55
CA GLU A 717 3.90 2.61 -25.24
C GLU A 717 2.74 3.11 -26.09
N PHE A 718 2.56 4.43 -26.04
CA PHE A 718 1.61 5.14 -26.88
C PHE A 718 2.35 6.04 -27.91
N GLU A 719 1.65 6.34 -29.01
CA GLU A 719 1.99 7.40 -29.94
C GLU A 719 0.89 8.46 -29.92
N ILE A 720 1.27 9.74 -30.04
CA ILE A 720 0.29 10.83 -30.14
C ILE A 720 -0.31 10.88 -31.54
N PHE A 721 -1.64 10.95 -31.58
CA PHE A 721 -2.40 11.04 -32.80
C PHE A 721 -3.13 12.39 -32.91
N GLY A 722 -2.96 13.09 -34.04
CA GLY A 722 -3.79 14.26 -34.41
C GLY A 722 -3.50 15.58 -33.67
N VAL A 723 -2.32 15.79 -33.08
CA VAL A 723 -1.96 17.06 -32.42
C VAL A 723 -1.88 18.18 -33.44
N LYS A 724 -2.84 19.12 -33.35
CA LYS A 724 -2.70 20.44 -33.95
C LYS A 724 -1.96 21.33 -32.94
N PRO A 725 -0.94 22.08 -33.35
CA PRO A 725 -0.26 23.01 -32.43
C PRO A 725 -1.28 24.01 -31.88
N THR A 726 -1.45 24.06 -30.57
CA THR A 726 -2.34 24.98 -29.89
C THR A 726 -1.65 26.35 -29.79
N ARG A 727 -1.86 27.22 -30.80
CA ARG A 727 -1.38 28.63 -30.83
C ARG A 727 -2.01 29.52 -29.73
N ASP A 728 -3.09 29.10 -29.10
CA ASP A 728 -3.88 29.96 -28.22
C ASP A 728 -3.30 30.13 -26.81
N ASN A 729 -2.39 29.25 -26.36
CA ASN A 729 -1.82 29.35 -25.02
C ASN A 729 -0.59 30.26 -24.90
N ALA A 730 0.06 30.63 -25.99
CA ALA A 730 1.16 31.61 -26.01
C ALA A 730 0.70 33.05 -25.68
N ALA A 731 -0.57 33.35 -25.92
CA ALA A 731 -1.14 34.68 -25.68
C ALA A 731 -1.49 34.98 -24.21
N ARG A 732 -1.67 33.96 -23.39
CA ARG A 732 -1.97 34.13 -21.95
C ARG A 732 -0.74 34.38 -21.07
N ARG A 733 0.47 34.07 -21.54
CA ARG A 733 1.75 34.29 -20.82
C ARG A 733 2.39 35.65 -21.00
N SER A 734 1.86 36.56 -21.86
CA SER A 734 2.48 37.86 -22.17
C SER A 734 1.84 39.05 -21.46
N LYS A 735 1.47 38.97 -20.21
CA LYS A 735 1.20 40.12 -19.36
C LYS A 735 2.15 40.16 -18.16
N PRO A 736 3.31 40.85 -18.31
CA PRO A 736 4.07 41.25 -17.12
C PRO A 736 3.30 42.37 -16.42
N GLY A 737 3.06 42.22 -15.15
CA GLY A 737 2.47 43.23 -14.28
C GLY A 737 3.22 44.54 -14.36
N GLY A 738 2.53 45.57 -14.78
CA GLY A 738 3.06 46.93 -14.82
C GLY A 738 3.25 47.52 -13.44
N SER A 739 4.47 47.54 -12.98
CA SER A 739 4.85 48.38 -11.85
C SER A 739 4.96 49.84 -12.29
N LYS A 740 4.09 50.67 -11.74
CA LYS A 740 4.18 52.13 -11.83
C LYS A 740 5.37 52.60 -11.01
N SER A 741 6.43 53.13 -11.65
CA SER A 741 7.41 53.99 -11.00
C SER A 741 7.47 55.34 -11.68
N ASN A 742 7.49 56.34 -10.80
CA ASN A 742 7.42 57.78 -11.07
C ASN A 742 8.55 58.31 -11.98
N LYS A 743 8.13 59.28 -12.82
CA LYS A 743 8.97 60.20 -13.58
C LYS A 743 9.80 61.11 -12.67
N SER A 744 11.08 61.21 -12.93
CA SER A 744 11.77 62.49 -12.78
C SER A 744 12.78 62.67 -13.91
N SER A 745 12.68 63.83 -14.51
CA SER A 745 13.40 64.41 -15.63
C SER A 745 14.87 64.75 -15.32
N ARG A 746 15.78 64.60 -16.31
CA ARG A 746 16.73 65.61 -16.79
C ARG A 746 17.74 65.06 -17.80
N SER A 747 17.63 65.57 -19.00
CA SER A 747 18.58 66.30 -19.87
C SER A 747 19.95 65.67 -20.15
N GLY A 748 20.22 65.49 -21.42
CA GLY A 748 21.34 66.06 -22.22
C GLY A 748 22.53 65.16 -22.46
N SER A 749 22.78 64.72 -23.63
CA SER A 749 23.63 65.25 -24.63
C SER A 749 24.13 64.25 -25.67
N LYS A 750 24.18 64.68 -26.85
CA LYS A 750 24.64 64.02 -28.09
C LYS A 750 26.14 63.72 -28.09
N SER A 751 26.55 62.62 -28.70
CA SER A 751 27.68 62.66 -29.66
C SER A 751 27.65 61.44 -30.62
N THR A 752 27.58 61.76 -31.86
CA THR A 752 27.85 60.99 -33.08
C THR A 752 29.32 60.57 -33.13
N PHE A 753 29.58 59.37 -33.69
CA PHE A 753 30.59 59.28 -34.82
C PHE A 753 30.36 57.99 -35.65
N LYS A 754 30.50 58.22 -36.92
CA LYS A 754 30.40 57.34 -38.10
C LYS A 754 31.69 56.54 -38.30
N SER A 755 31.59 55.39 -38.94
CA SER A 755 31.98 55.09 -40.31
C SER A 755 32.78 53.77 -40.46
N GLN A 756 32.34 52.97 -41.40
CA GLN A 756 33.05 52.41 -42.57
C GLN A 756 34.04 51.28 -42.27
N SER A 757 34.17 50.21 -43.05
CA SER A 757 33.84 49.78 -44.40
C SER A 757 34.23 48.35 -44.61
N ARG A 758 33.62 47.67 -45.58
CA ARG A 758 33.99 46.43 -46.25
C ARG A 758 35.37 46.53 -46.98
N PRO A 759 36.03 45.43 -47.50
CA PRO A 759 35.43 44.54 -48.50
C PRO A 759 36.00 43.04 -48.56
N LYS A 760 35.33 42.34 -49.47
CA LYS A 760 35.43 41.05 -50.10
C LYS A 760 36.80 40.56 -50.60
N SER A 761 36.96 39.21 -50.72
CA SER A 761 37.36 38.42 -51.92
C SER A 761 37.38 36.95 -51.59
N LYS A 762 36.65 36.02 -52.21
CA LYS A 762 36.76 35.27 -53.48
C LYS A 762 38.08 34.46 -53.59
N THR A 763 37.94 33.16 -53.65
CA THR A 763 38.10 32.17 -54.78
C THR A 763 38.62 30.86 -54.20
N SER A 764 37.98 29.78 -54.40
CA SER A 764 37.91 28.76 -55.45
C SER A 764 38.89 27.59 -55.30
N SER A 765 38.34 26.41 -55.49
CA SER A 765 38.77 25.19 -56.21
C SER A 765 39.26 23.99 -55.35
N ARG A 766 38.46 22.96 -55.36
CA ARG A 766 38.59 21.67 -56.08
C ARG A 766 39.87 20.84 -55.82
N SER A 767 39.71 19.69 -55.20
CA SER A 767 40.01 18.38 -55.83
C SER A 767 39.99 17.22 -54.81
N GLU A 768 39.60 16.11 -55.33
CA GLU A 768 39.48 14.77 -54.81
C GLU A 768 40.78 14.21 -54.26
N SER A 769 40.71 13.31 -53.24
CA SER A 769 41.10 11.92 -53.38
C SER A 769 41.10 11.16 -52.05
N LYS A 770 40.81 9.93 -52.20
CA LYS A 770 40.75 8.78 -51.28
C LYS A 770 41.97 8.64 -50.39
N THR A 771 41.81 8.16 -49.15
CA THR A 771 42.17 6.83 -48.63
C THR A 771 42.29 6.82 -47.10
N ASP A 772 41.60 5.88 -46.56
CA ASP A 772 41.94 4.89 -45.47
C ASP A 772 42.65 5.28 -44.17
N ARG A 773 42.00 4.82 -43.13
CA ARG A 773 42.50 4.19 -41.87
C ARG A 773 42.64 5.00 -40.57
N THR A 774 41.92 4.37 -39.66
CA THR A 774 42.17 4.12 -38.19
C THR A 774 41.71 5.12 -37.15
N GLN A 775 40.64 4.62 -36.50
CA GLN A 775 40.37 4.61 -35.05
C GLN A 775 41.08 5.65 -34.14
N ARG A 776 40.24 6.42 -33.46
CA ARG A 776 40.26 6.52 -31.99
C ARG A 776 39.02 7.22 -31.47
N ASN A 777 38.29 6.41 -30.64
CA ASN A 777 37.16 6.84 -29.81
C ASN A 777 37.52 7.99 -28.86
N SER A 778 36.66 8.95 -28.78
CA SER A 778 36.38 9.68 -27.53
C SER A 778 34.90 10.11 -27.50
N SER A 779 34.09 9.18 -26.96
CA SER A 779 32.72 9.44 -26.55
C SER A 779 32.71 10.36 -25.33
N ARG A 780 32.18 11.54 -25.45
CA ARG A 780 31.76 12.35 -24.31
C ARG A 780 30.33 11.99 -23.99
N ASP A 781 30.17 11.17 -23.00
CA ASP A 781 28.92 10.91 -22.30
C ASP A 781 28.41 12.20 -21.65
N ARG A 782 27.23 12.62 -22.10
CA ARG A 782 26.36 13.51 -21.33
C ARG A 782 25.26 12.64 -20.74
N GLY A 783 25.48 12.15 -19.51
CA GLY A 783 24.49 11.45 -18.71
C GLY A 783 23.39 12.43 -18.28
N GLY A 784 22.21 12.26 -18.83
CA GLY A 784 20.98 12.81 -18.27
C GLY A 784 20.46 11.84 -17.18
N SER A 785 20.11 12.39 -16.05
CA SER A 785 19.58 11.61 -14.91
C SER A 785 18.21 11.03 -15.23
N LYS A 786 18.08 9.70 -15.09
CA LYS A 786 16.83 8.96 -15.24
C LYS A 786 16.21 8.62 -13.88
N ASP A 787 16.19 9.54 -12.92
CA ASP A 787 15.97 9.20 -11.51
C ASP A 787 14.51 9.22 -11.00
N GLU A 788 13.48 9.28 -11.88
CA GLU A 788 12.11 9.52 -11.42
C GLU A 788 11.04 8.52 -11.93
N LEU A 789 11.41 7.37 -12.51
CA LEU A 789 10.44 6.46 -13.14
C LEU A 789 9.61 5.59 -12.19
N GLU A 790 9.99 5.45 -10.92
CA GLU A 790 9.33 4.50 -10.00
C GLU A 790 8.22 5.10 -9.11
N HIS A 791 7.83 6.35 -9.29
CA HIS A 791 6.97 7.02 -8.32
C HIS A 791 5.53 7.26 -8.73
N SER A 792 5.07 6.79 -9.89
CA SER A 792 3.75 7.14 -10.41
C SER A 792 2.55 6.50 -9.68
N TRP A 793 2.74 5.51 -8.81
CA TRP A 793 1.64 4.67 -8.32
C TRP A 793 1.49 4.54 -6.80
N GLU A 794 2.05 5.42 -6.01
CA GLU A 794 1.83 5.37 -4.56
C GLU A 794 0.54 6.12 -4.18
N PHE A 795 -0.60 5.43 -4.30
CA PHE A 795 -1.87 5.93 -3.78
C PHE A 795 -1.89 5.87 -2.25
N VAL A 796 -2.18 7.00 -1.65
CA VAL A 796 -2.77 7.02 -0.32
C VAL A 796 -4.26 6.81 -0.54
N ARG A 797 -4.86 5.77 0.00
CA ARG A 797 -6.31 5.69 0.13
C ARG A 797 -6.74 6.79 1.08
N ALA A 798 -6.90 7.99 0.55
CA ALA A 798 -7.65 9.03 1.22
C ALA A 798 -9.12 8.80 0.86
N SER A 799 -9.94 8.74 1.87
CA SER A 799 -11.39 8.59 1.81
C SER A 799 -12.02 9.49 0.77
N GLY A 800 -12.78 8.89 -0.08
CA GLY A 800 -13.89 9.24 -0.90
C GLY A 800 -14.04 10.60 -1.61
N PRO A 801 -14.43 10.55 -2.87
CA PRO A 801 -14.78 11.72 -3.66
C PRO A 801 -16.27 12.12 -3.55
N GLN A 802 -16.54 13.41 -3.75
CA GLN A 802 -17.90 13.95 -3.85
C GLN A 802 -18.50 13.67 -5.22
N ALA A 803 -19.72 13.17 -5.24
CA ALA A 803 -20.58 13.22 -6.41
C ALA A 803 -21.00 14.67 -6.70
N GLY A 804 -20.75 15.11 -7.92
CA GLY A 804 -21.08 16.47 -8.37
C GLY A 804 -22.57 16.75 -8.24
N GLN A 805 -22.90 17.74 -7.43
CA GLN A 805 -24.24 18.32 -7.40
C GLN A 805 -24.54 18.96 -8.76
N LYS A 806 -25.48 18.39 -9.52
CA LYS A 806 -26.12 19.07 -10.63
C LYS A 806 -26.86 20.31 -10.09
N LYS A 807 -26.27 21.49 -10.23
CA LYS A 807 -26.95 22.75 -10.01
C LYS A 807 -28.17 22.82 -10.90
N LYS A 808 -29.37 22.70 -10.35
CA LYS A 808 -30.64 23.11 -10.99
C LYS A 808 -30.55 24.62 -11.28
N ARG A 809 -30.38 24.96 -12.54
CA ARG A 809 -30.59 26.33 -13.00
C ARG A 809 -32.05 26.69 -12.75
N ARG A 810 -32.31 27.64 -11.88
CA ARG A 810 -33.59 28.37 -11.80
C ARG A 810 -33.80 29.12 -13.11
N VAL A 811 -34.70 28.63 -13.92
CA VAL A 811 -35.29 29.42 -15.03
C VAL A 811 -36.25 30.39 -14.43
N ARG A 812 -36.03 31.70 -14.63
CA ARG A 812 -37.00 32.78 -14.38
C ARG A 812 -38.01 32.76 -15.50
N ASP A 813 -39.29 32.82 -15.12
CA ASP A 813 -40.46 32.96 -15.95
C ASP A 813 -40.39 34.15 -16.90
N GLY A 814 -40.87 33.95 -18.10
CA GLY A 814 -41.13 34.96 -19.07
C GLY A 814 -41.79 34.38 -20.34
N ALA A 815 -43.10 34.22 -20.30
CA ALA A 815 -43.89 33.92 -21.50
C ALA A 815 -43.97 35.17 -22.43
N PRO A 816 -44.19 35.06 -23.75
CA PRO A 816 -45.53 34.83 -24.23
C PRO A 816 -45.67 33.93 -25.48
N SER A 817 -46.90 33.38 -25.52
CA SER A 817 -47.68 32.76 -26.60
C SER A 817 -47.27 33.02 -28.07
N VAL A 818 -47.48 32.05 -28.98
CA VAL A 818 -48.41 31.98 -30.12
C VAL A 818 -48.23 30.69 -30.95
N LYS A 819 -49.39 29.97 -31.05
CA LYS A 819 -49.99 29.17 -32.14
C LYS A 819 -49.21 28.14 -32.96
N SER A 820 -49.61 26.90 -32.75
CA SER A 820 -50.23 25.94 -33.71
C SER A 820 -49.61 25.70 -35.09
N LYS A 821 -49.35 24.44 -35.38
CA LYS A 821 -49.89 23.72 -36.56
C LYS A 821 -49.69 22.18 -36.38
N LYS A 822 -50.85 21.50 -36.55
CA LYS A 822 -51.07 20.07 -36.76
C LYS A 822 -50.47 19.61 -38.07
N ALA A 823 -49.92 18.41 -38.13
CA ALA A 823 -50.07 17.47 -39.24
C ALA A 823 -49.76 16.04 -38.73
N LYS A 824 -50.69 15.30 -38.60
CA LYS A 824 -51.30 14.07 -39.10
C LYS A 824 -50.31 13.08 -39.77
N SER A 825 -50.16 11.93 -39.10
CA SER A 825 -50.51 10.57 -39.53
C SER A 825 -49.67 9.89 -40.62
N LYS A 826 -49.21 8.69 -40.28
CA LYS A 826 -49.64 7.48 -41.01
C LYS A 826 -49.22 6.21 -40.29
N LYS A 827 -50.24 5.41 -39.99
CA LYS A 827 -50.20 3.99 -39.62
C LYS A 827 -49.69 3.18 -40.80
N SER A 828 -48.88 2.14 -40.57
CA SER A 828 -48.97 0.93 -41.37
C SER A 828 -48.91 -0.27 -40.45
N LYS A 829 -49.98 -1.07 -40.59
CA LYS A 829 -50.24 -2.41 -40.05
C LYS A 829 -49.46 -3.45 -40.88
N SER A 830 -49.11 -4.53 -40.28
CA SER A 830 -49.35 -5.96 -40.63
C SER A 830 -48.12 -6.78 -40.21
N LYS A 831 -48.18 -8.04 -39.83
CA LYS A 831 -49.18 -9.11 -39.83
C LYS A 831 -48.76 -10.15 -38.82
N LYS A 832 -49.72 -10.70 -38.15
CA LYS A 832 -49.65 -11.98 -37.42
C LYS A 832 -49.36 -13.14 -38.39
N SER A 833 -48.58 -14.13 -37.95
CA SER A 833 -48.84 -15.52 -38.36
C SER A 833 -48.72 -16.43 -37.13
N LYS A 834 -49.86 -17.11 -36.96
CA LYS A 834 -50.07 -18.23 -36.04
C LYS A 834 -49.60 -19.52 -36.73
N SER A 835 -49.07 -20.45 -36.00
CA SER A 835 -49.37 -21.91 -36.12
C SER A 835 -48.63 -22.63 -34.98
N LYS A 836 -49.12 -23.40 -34.26
CA LYS A 836 -50.11 -24.40 -34.05
C LYS A 836 -49.51 -25.47 -33.11
N LYS A 837 -50.30 -25.71 -32.09
CA LYS A 837 -50.21 -26.86 -31.17
C LYS A 837 -50.09 -28.21 -31.93
N SER A 838 -49.34 -29.12 -31.34
CA SER A 838 -49.78 -30.53 -31.30
C SER A 838 -49.47 -31.15 -29.93
N LYS A 839 -50.57 -31.58 -29.33
CA LYS A 839 -50.68 -32.49 -28.21
C LYS A 839 -50.47 -33.91 -28.69
N LYS A 840 -49.90 -34.81 -27.84
CA LYS A 840 -50.45 -36.16 -27.52
C LYS A 840 -49.48 -36.74 -26.48
N LYS A 841 -49.96 -37.00 -25.24
CA LYS A 841 -50.66 -38.17 -24.70
C LYS A 841 -49.90 -39.45 -25.05
N SER A 842 -49.57 -40.29 -24.21
CA SER A 842 -50.08 -41.01 -23.01
C SER A 842 -49.18 -42.24 -22.92
N SER A 843 -48.94 -42.90 -21.87
CA SER A 843 -49.74 -43.69 -20.94
C SER A 843 -48.77 -44.35 -19.97
N LYS A 844 -49.07 -44.29 -18.74
CA LYS A 844 -49.68 -45.29 -17.85
C LYS A 844 -48.96 -46.64 -17.70
N LYS A 845 -48.68 -46.81 -16.39
CA LYS A 845 -48.93 -48.00 -15.53
C LYS A 845 -47.78 -48.98 -15.47
N SER A 846 -47.45 -49.54 -14.33
CA SER A 846 -48.14 -50.03 -13.14
C SER A 846 -47.12 -50.33 -12.06
N SER A 847 -47.33 -49.94 -10.79
CA SER A 847 -47.72 -50.83 -9.67
C SER A 847 -46.82 -52.05 -9.46
N ALA A 848 -46.29 -52.29 -8.26
CA ALA A 848 -46.93 -52.63 -7.00
C ALA A 848 -45.89 -52.66 -5.88
N LYS A 849 -46.20 -52.18 -4.73
CA LYS A 849 -46.52 -52.88 -3.48
C LYS A 849 -45.56 -54.04 -3.15
N SER A 850 -44.94 -54.06 -2.01
CA SER A 850 -45.39 -54.22 -0.65
C SER A 850 -44.16 -54.45 0.20
N SER A 851 -43.95 -54.19 1.40
CA SER A 851 -44.65 -54.29 2.66
C SER A 851 -43.57 -54.42 3.76
N SER A 852 -43.66 -53.55 4.73
CA SER A 852 -43.66 -53.85 6.16
C SER A 852 -42.79 -54.97 6.71
N SER A 853 -41.98 -54.67 7.70
CA SER A 853 -42.17 -55.12 9.09
C SER A 853 -41.02 -54.73 10.03
N LYS A 854 -41.38 -54.06 11.09
CA LYS A 854 -40.74 -54.23 12.39
C LYS A 854 -41.27 -55.52 13.02
N PRO A 855 -40.55 -56.25 13.89
CA PRO A 855 -40.57 -55.89 15.29
C PRO A 855 -39.37 -56.30 16.17
N LYS A 856 -39.30 -55.62 17.32
CA LYS A 856 -39.12 -56.06 18.72
C LYS A 856 -37.91 -56.91 19.17
N LYS A 857 -37.21 -56.30 20.14
CA LYS A 857 -36.87 -56.75 21.53
C LYS A 857 -36.40 -58.13 21.80
N GLN A 858 -35.28 -58.22 22.52
CA GLN A 858 -35.06 -58.91 23.82
C GLN A 858 -33.59 -58.76 24.22
N LYS A 859 -33.23 -58.15 25.31
CA LYS A 859 -33.09 -58.62 26.74
C LYS A 859 -32.30 -59.90 26.89
N ASN A 860 -31.10 -59.77 27.50
CA ASN A 860 -30.74 -60.42 28.80
C ASN A 860 -29.19 -60.21 28.96
N SER A 861 -28.74 -59.51 29.98
CA SER A 861 -28.49 -59.91 31.39
C SER A 861 -27.35 -60.90 31.59
N THR A 862 -26.31 -60.42 32.31
CA THR A 862 -25.88 -60.95 33.65
C THR A 862 -24.57 -60.27 34.03
N LYS A 863 -24.55 -59.56 35.11
CA LYS A 863 -24.13 -59.78 36.49
C LYS A 863 -22.63 -60.12 36.71
N GLY A 864 -22.04 -59.32 37.62
CA GLY A 864 -20.86 -59.61 38.44
C GLY A 864 -20.28 -58.30 39.03
N LYS A 865 -20.68 -57.89 40.04
CA LYS A 865 -20.45 -57.63 41.48
C LYS A 865 -18.98 -57.79 41.88
N SER A 866 -18.40 -56.72 42.51
CA SER A 866 -18.09 -56.57 43.94
C SER A 866 -17.24 -55.33 44.19
N LYS A 867 -17.69 -54.45 45.02
CA LYS A 867 -17.40 -54.14 46.43
C LYS A 867 -15.91 -53.91 46.69
N SER A 868 -15.45 -52.92 47.37
CA SER A 868 -15.82 -52.00 48.45
C SER A 868 -14.55 -51.31 48.91
N LYS A 869 -14.45 -50.19 49.45
CA LYS A 869 -14.75 -49.49 50.68
C LYS A 869 -13.86 -48.18 50.74
N LYS A 870 -14.46 -47.10 50.99
CA LYS A 870 -14.50 -46.25 52.19
C LYS A 870 -13.17 -45.92 52.87
N GLY A 871 -12.99 -44.60 53.08
CA GLY A 871 -12.15 -44.02 54.10
C GLY A 871 -11.90 -42.50 53.98
N LYS A 872 -12.81 -41.69 54.50
CA LYS A 872 -12.55 -40.41 55.14
C LYS A 872 -12.45 -40.67 56.64
N PRO A 873 -12.03 -39.80 57.56
CA PRO A 873 -11.76 -38.31 57.51
C PRO A 873 -10.66 -37.84 58.53
N LYS A 874 -10.72 -36.53 58.81
CA LYS A 874 -10.31 -35.63 59.94
C LYS A 874 -8.96 -35.03 59.91
N GLN A 875 -8.91 -33.71 59.88
CA GLN A 875 -9.02 -32.65 60.91
C GLN A 875 -7.98 -32.70 62.01
N SER A 876 -7.22 -31.59 62.09
CA SER A 876 -7.02 -30.79 63.34
C SER A 876 -5.78 -29.91 63.08
N SER A 877 -5.83 -28.60 63.10
CA SER A 877 -6.08 -27.57 64.14
C SER A 877 -4.81 -27.09 64.86
N LYS A 878 -4.70 -25.75 64.83
CA LYS A 878 -4.10 -24.84 65.84
C LYS A 878 -2.57 -24.66 65.75
N SER A 879 -2.04 -23.54 65.78
CA SER A 879 -2.08 -22.24 66.52
C SER A 879 -0.65 -21.73 66.51
N GLY A 880 -0.27 -20.55 66.49
CA GLY A 880 -0.68 -19.33 67.03
C GLY A 880 0.49 -18.36 67.03
N SER A 881 0.16 -17.09 67.01
CA SER A 881 0.84 -15.96 67.64
C SER A 881 2.26 -15.60 67.15
N GLY A 882 2.64 -14.43 66.91
CA GLY A 882 2.25 -13.10 67.29
C GLY A 882 3.48 -12.19 67.15
N GLY A 883 3.26 -10.92 66.94
CA GLY A 883 4.22 -9.92 67.36
C GLY A 883 4.76 -9.02 66.26
N LYS A 884 4.07 -7.96 65.92
CA LYS A 884 4.26 -6.51 66.20
C LYS A 884 5.66 -5.88 65.98
N LYS A 885 5.55 -4.80 65.26
CA LYS A 885 6.22 -3.45 65.37
C LYS A 885 7.34 -3.18 64.36
N LYS A 886 7.06 -2.26 63.47
CA LYS A 886 7.23 -0.76 63.49
C LYS A 886 8.60 -0.25 62.99
N LYS A 887 8.39 0.69 62.01
CA LYS A 887 9.14 1.94 61.82
C LYS A 887 10.42 1.88 61.00
N LYS A 888 10.44 2.58 59.88
CA LYS A 888 10.58 3.96 59.45
C LYS A 888 11.91 4.19 58.72
N ARG A 889 11.76 4.82 57.57
CA ARG A 889 12.63 5.87 56.96
C ARG A 889 14.10 5.54 56.62
N LYS A 890 14.49 5.64 55.40
CA LYS A 890 14.75 6.86 54.60
C LYS A 890 14.48 6.59 53.12
#